data_e7efc9f1fcadcfc082faa97d2bbfc438
#
_entry.id   e7efc9f1fcadcfc082faa97d2bbfc438
#
_cell.length_a   1.000
_cell.length_b   1.000
_cell.length_c   1.000
_cell.angle_alpha   90.00
_cell.angle_beta   90.00
_cell.angle_gamma   90.00
#
_symmetry.space_group_name_H-M   'P 1'
#
loop_
_entity.id
_entity.type
_entity.pdbx_description
1 polymer ?
#
loop_
_entity_poly.entity_id
_entity_poly.type
_entity_poly.pdbx_seq_one_letter_code
_entity_poly.pdbx_strand_id
1 'polypeptide(L)'
;MPERPAYNPEQIEKKWQKRWLDSGVFNAEFPSDKPKYYCLIEFPYPSGNGLHVGHPRSNTALDIIARKRRMEGYNVLYPIGYDAFGLPTENYAIKNKVHPAVVTKKNIDHFRQQLQRLGFSFDYTREVNTTDPSYYKWTQWIFLKLLENGLAYKAEMPINWCTGCKCGLANEEVVGGVCERCGSQVVRRVKSQWMLRITKYAQKLLDGLDHVDFIDAVKTQQRNWIGRSEGAEVDFQLAGKDEKLRVFTTRPDTLFGATYMVVSPEHPLIEKHKDEIANYAAIAAYRDEAAKKSDFERTELAKDKTGVQIDGIRAVNPVNGKEIPIWVSDYVLMSYGTGAIMAVPAHDTRDWEFATKFGIPMVEVVSGGDITKEAYTDIVDGVLCNSDFLNGLRVADAKKKIIDWLVEKGLGERKVNYKLRDWVFSRQRYWGEPIPVVHCPHCGTVPVPESDLPVLLPDVENYEPTDSGESPLATMTDWVNTTCPKCGGPAKRETDTMPQWAGSSWYFLRYCDPHNDKEFASQEALDYFMPVDWYNGGMEHTTLHLLYSRFWHLFLHDLGLVKAPEPYQKRTSHGMILGENNEKMSKSRGNVINPDDIVNELGADAFRLYEMFMGAFDQAIPWSTNGARGCRRFLDRVWRLQDMILPGEGYSKALTPLMHETIKKVGEDYEAMKYNTAIAAMMSLVNEFYAAGGCTREELRTLILLLSPVAPHICEEMWEQMGFGSGLAREPWPTYDEKAMKRTEVEIGVQVNGKVRGRIMVSPDMTREQAEKELPQRADIQQIVGGKAIAKVIFVPGRLCNLIVK
;
A
#
# COMPACT_ATOMS: atom_id res chain seq x y z
N MET A 1 30.67 -22.94 -38.22
CA MET A 1 29.82 -21.74 -38.36
C MET A 1 30.64 -20.56 -37.91
N PRO A 2 30.49 -19.34 -38.46
CA PRO A 2 31.17 -18.17 -37.89
C PRO A 2 30.77 -18.05 -36.42
N GLU A 3 31.74 -17.67 -35.59
CA GLU A 3 31.54 -17.52 -34.14
C GLU A 3 30.47 -16.46 -33.91
N ARG A 4 29.44 -16.79 -33.11
CA ARG A 4 28.36 -15.85 -32.82
C ARG A 4 28.91 -14.65 -32.04
N PRO A 5 28.50 -13.40 -32.35
CA PRO A 5 28.97 -12.23 -31.62
C PRO A 5 28.52 -12.32 -30.14
N ALA A 6 29.34 -11.77 -29.26
CA ALA A 6 29.03 -11.69 -27.85
C ALA A 6 27.71 -10.94 -27.62
N TYR A 7 27.02 -11.25 -26.54
CA TYR A 7 25.78 -10.54 -26.15
C TYR A 7 26.01 -9.04 -25.98
N ASN A 8 25.33 -8.25 -26.80
CA ASN A 8 25.41 -6.79 -26.80
C ASN A 8 24.02 -6.19 -26.42
N PRO A 9 23.78 -5.89 -25.13
CA PRO A 9 22.49 -5.34 -24.69
C PRO A 9 22.10 -4.06 -25.40
N GLU A 10 23.04 -3.13 -25.57
CA GLU A 10 22.73 -1.80 -26.13
C GLU A 10 22.07 -1.87 -27.51
N GLN A 11 22.55 -2.74 -28.37
CA GLN A 11 22.00 -2.92 -29.72
C GLN A 11 20.69 -3.72 -29.68
N ILE A 12 20.67 -4.80 -28.92
CA ILE A 12 19.54 -5.73 -28.84
C ILE A 12 18.34 -5.03 -28.18
N GLU A 13 18.55 -4.34 -27.07
CA GLU A 13 17.49 -3.66 -26.32
C GLU A 13 16.84 -2.55 -27.15
N LYS A 14 17.65 -1.69 -27.81
CA LYS A 14 17.13 -0.64 -28.69
C LYS A 14 16.31 -1.20 -29.85
N LYS A 15 16.76 -2.32 -30.46
CA LYS A 15 16.06 -3.01 -31.55
C LYS A 15 14.65 -3.44 -31.09
N TRP A 16 14.57 -4.12 -29.96
CA TRP A 16 13.32 -4.70 -29.49
C TRP A 16 12.37 -3.67 -28.89
N GLN A 17 12.85 -2.70 -28.14
CA GLN A 17 12.05 -1.57 -27.64
C GLN A 17 11.35 -0.84 -28.79
N LYS A 18 12.09 -0.54 -29.86
CA LYS A 18 11.49 0.09 -31.04
C LYS A 18 10.46 -0.81 -31.70
N ARG A 19 10.74 -2.11 -31.88
CA ARG A 19 9.78 -3.05 -32.50
C ARG A 19 8.49 -3.19 -31.69
N TRP A 20 8.57 -3.26 -30.38
CA TRP A 20 7.39 -3.38 -29.52
C TRP A 20 6.52 -2.12 -29.59
N LEU A 21 7.13 -0.94 -29.56
CA LEU A 21 6.39 0.33 -29.66
C LEU A 21 5.75 0.49 -31.05
N ASP A 22 6.49 0.22 -32.12
CA ASP A 22 5.99 0.36 -33.49
C ASP A 22 4.84 -0.63 -33.81
N SER A 23 4.88 -1.83 -33.25
CA SER A 23 3.87 -2.88 -33.48
C SER A 23 2.65 -2.76 -32.58
N GLY A 24 2.76 -2.05 -31.44
CA GLY A 24 1.71 -2.01 -30.41
C GLY A 24 1.38 -3.38 -29.82
N VAL A 25 2.34 -4.32 -29.80
CA VAL A 25 2.09 -5.72 -29.42
C VAL A 25 1.56 -5.88 -27.98
N PHE A 26 1.78 -4.90 -27.11
CA PHE A 26 1.35 -4.88 -25.72
C PHE A 26 0.08 -4.07 -25.48
N ASN A 27 -0.47 -3.45 -26.52
CA ASN A 27 -1.70 -2.67 -26.40
C ASN A 27 -2.89 -3.57 -26.09
N ALA A 28 -3.70 -3.16 -25.12
CA ALA A 28 -4.95 -3.85 -24.80
C ALA A 28 -5.98 -3.61 -25.89
N GLU A 29 -6.60 -4.70 -26.38
CA GLU A 29 -7.63 -4.65 -27.39
C GLU A 29 -8.98 -4.24 -26.76
N PHE A 30 -9.72 -3.34 -27.41
CA PHE A 30 -11.08 -3.01 -27.02
C PHE A 30 -11.89 -2.51 -28.22
N PRO A 31 -13.08 -3.08 -28.47
CA PRO A 31 -13.68 -4.24 -27.79
C PRO A 31 -12.89 -5.54 -28.01
N SER A 32 -13.06 -6.55 -27.14
CA SER A 32 -12.39 -7.84 -27.23
C SER A 32 -13.21 -8.96 -26.60
N ASP A 33 -13.18 -10.17 -27.23
CA ASP A 33 -13.81 -11.37 -26.72
C ASP A 33 -12.87 -12.21 -25.83
N LYS A 34 -11.60 -11.82 -25.70
CA LYS A 34 -10.62 -12.50 -24.84
C LYS A 34 -10.93 -12.23 -23.37
N PRO A 35 -10.60 -13.16 -22.46
CA PRO A 35 -10.63 -12.87 -21.03
C PRO A 35 -9.67 -11.72 -20.72
N LYS A 36 -10.11 -10.74 -19.94
CA LYS A 36 -9.28 -9.60 -19.56
C LYS A 36 -8.36 -9.94 -18.39
N TYR A 37 -7.23 -9.28 -18.33
CA TYR A 37 -6.41 -9.22 -17.12
C TYR A 37 -5.85 -7.81 -16.93
N TYR A 38 -6.22 -7.17 -15.84
CA TYR A 38 -5.80 -5.81 -15.55
C TYR A 38 -4.71 -5.80 -14.47
N CYS A 39 -3.47 -5.59 -14.88
CA CYS A 39 -2.34 -5.32 -13.99
C CYS A 39 -2.23 -3.83 -13.73
N LEU A 40 -2.09 -3.44 -12.48
CA LEU A 40 -1.93 -2.04 -12.09
C LEU A 40 -0.74 -1.86 -11.15
N ILE A 41 0.06 -0.84 -11.42
CA ILE A 41 1.06 -0.31 -10.48
C ILE A 41 0.66 1.11 -10.06
N GLU A 42 1.17 1.56 -8.94
CA GLU A 42 1.09 2.98 -8.59
C GLU A 42 1.87 3.77 -9.64
N PHE A 43 1.19 4.72 -10.29
CA PHE A 43 1.86 5.55 -11.28
C PHE A 43 2.85 6.52 -10.62
N PRO A 44 4.03 6.74 -11.24
CA PRO A 44 5.07 7.52 -10.62
C PRO A 44 4.70 8.99 -10.48
N TYR A 45 5.25 9.61 -9.43
CA TYR A 45 5.25 11.05 -9.25
C TYR A 45 6.51 11.64 -9.92
N PRO A 46 6.40 12.39 -11.03
CA PRO A 46 7.55 12.83 -11.81
C PRO A 46 8.27 14.01 -11.16
N SER A 47 8.81 13.82 -9.95
CA SER A 47 9.57 14.81 -9.22
C SER A 47 11.08 14.61 -9.35
N GLY A 48 11.80 15.66 -9.76
CA GLY A 48 13.26 15.64 -9.84
C GLY A 48 13.85 14.89 -11.03
N ASN A 49 15.08 14.39 -10.93
CA ASN A 49 15.91 13.96 -12.06
C ASN A 49 15.68 12.52 -12.55
N GLY A 50 14.46 11.98 -12.45
CA GLY A 50 14.13 10.64 -12.93
C GLY A 50 13.89 9.62 -11.80
N LEU A 51 13.76 8.37 -12.22
CA LEU A 51 13.57 7.22 -11.35
C LEU A 51 14.86 6.92 -10.54
N HIS A 52 14.71 6.32 -9.37
CA HIS A 52 15.77 5.59 -8.68
C HIS A 52 15.50 4.09 -8.77
N VAL A 53 16.50 3.25 -8.50
CA VAL A 53 16.40 1.79 -8.63
C VAL A 53 15.26 1.13 -7.84
N GLY A 54 14.70 1.79 -6.85
CA GLY A 54 13.54 1.27 -6.12
C GLY A 54 12.20 1.34 -6.88
N HIS A 55 12.03 2.26 -7.83
CA HIS A 55 10.79 2.37 -8.59
C HIS A 55 10.55 1.18 -9.53
N PRO A 56 11.53 0.71 -10.32
CA PRO A 56 11.33 -0.39 -11.26
C PRO A 56 11.00 -1.73 -10.62
N ARG A 57 11.21 -1.91 -9.31
CA ARG A 57 10.92 -3.17 -8.62
C ARG A 57 9.44 -3.58 -8.76
N SER A 58 8.53 -2.67 -8.47
CA SER A 58 7.09 -2.89 -8.65
C SER A 58 6.73 -3.12 -10.11
N ASN A 59 7.29 -2.28 -10.99
CA ASN A 59 7.04 -2.33 -12.42
C ASN A 59 7.49 -3.67 -13.02
N THR A 60 8.70 -4.13 -12.69
CA THR A 60 9.25 -5.40 -13.18
C THR A 60 8.41 -6.59 -12.70
N ALA A 61 8.00 -6.57 -11.43
CA ALA A 61 7.21 -7.65 -10.85
C ALA A 61 5.88 -7.86 -11.59
N LEU A 62 5.10 -6.80 -11.81
CA LEU A 62 3.85 -6.92 -12.54
C LEU A 62 4.03 -7.02 -14.06
N ASP A 63 5.15 -6.55 -14.61
CA ASP A 63 5.48 -6.82 -16.02
C ASP A 63 5.68 -8.31 -16.28
N ILE A 64 6.28 -9.03 -15.33
CA ILE A 64 6.39 -10.50 -15.40
C ILE A 64 5.02 -11.14 -15.47
N ILE A 65 4.11 -10.74 -14.61
CA ILE A 65 2.73 -11.24 -14.59
C ILE A 65 2.00 -10.86 -15.87
N ALA A 66 2.09 -9.61 -16.32
CA ALA A 66 1.46 -9.13 -17.54
C ALA A 66 1.94 -9.92 -18.78
N ARG A 67 3.25 -10.19 -18.91
CA ARG A 67 3.82 -11.00 -20.00
C ARG A 67 3.32 -12.44 -19.91
N LYS A 68 3.38 -13.06 -18.75
CA LYS A 68 2.87 -14.42 -18.52
C LYS A 68 1.39 -14.53 -18.88
N ARG A 69 0.54 -13.58 -18.46
CA ARG A 69 -0.90 -13.56 -18.78
C ARG A 69 -1.15 -13.45 -20.29
N ARG A 70 -0.36 -12.64 -21.02
CA ARG A 70 -0.45 -12.62 -22.50
C ARG A 70 -0.12 -13.97 -23.12
N MET A 71 0.90 -14.65 -22.61
CA MET A 71 1.28 -16.01 -23.03
C MET A 71 0.21 -17.05 -22.66
N GLU A 72 -0.64 -16.79 -21.66
CA GLU A 72 -1.81 -17.59 -21.27
C GLU A 72 -3.08 -17.23 -22.06
N GLY A 73 -2.99 -16.28 -23.00
CA GLY A 73 -4.08 -15.91 -23.90
C GLY A 73 -5.00 -14.79 -23.41
N TYR A 74 -4.66 -14.12 -22.30
CA TYR A 74 -5.45 -12.99 -21.80
C TYR A 74 -5.24 -11.72 -22.64
N ASN A 75 -6.26 -10.88 -22.72
CA ASN A 75 -6.15 -9.49 -23.13
C ASN A 75 -5.71 -8.66 -21.91
N VAL A 76 -4.44 -8.27 -21.87
CA VAL A 76 -3.84 -7.65 -20.69
C VAL A 76 -3.85 -6.15 -20.82
N LEU A 77 -4.50 -5.48 -19.87
CA LEU A 77 -4.36 -4.04 -19.64
C LEU A 77 -3.26 -3.81 -18.61
N TYR A 78 -2.12 -3.25 -19.04
CA TYR A 78 -1.02 -2.85 -18.19
C TYR A 78 -0.60 -1.43 -18.57
N PRO A 79 -1.30 -0.42 -18.03
CA PRO A 79 -1.11 0.97 -18.40
C PRO A 79 -0.05 1.67 -17.54
N ILE A 80 0.35 2.85 -17.97
CA ILE A 80 1.23 3.76 -17.25
C ILE A 80 0.70 5.20 -17.34
N GLY A 81 1.04 6.04 -16.37
CA GLY A 81 0.72 7.45 -16.34
C GLY A 81 1.56 8.18 -15.32
N TYR A 82 1.20 9.43 -15.03
CA TYR A 82 1.97 10.31 -14.16
C TYR A 82 1.05 11.08 -13.22
N ASP A 83 1.30 10.93 -11.91
CA ASP A 83 0.71 11.77 -10.88
C ASP A 83 1.55 13.05 -10.75
N ALA A 84 1.15 14.11 -11.42
CA ALA A 84 2.05 15.22 -11.69
C ALA A 84 1.68 16.54 -11.00
N PHE A 85 0.52 16.64 -10.35
CA PHE A 85 0.18 17.74 -9.46
C PHE A 85 0.82 17.55 -8.07
N GLY A 86 0.89 18.62 -7.27
CA GLY A 86 1.20 18.57 -5.85
C GLY A 86 2.53 19.23 -5.44
N LEU A 87 2.74 19.20 -4.14
CA LEU A 87 3.80 19.94 -3.43
C LEU A 87 5.24 19.68 -3.89
N PRO A 88 5.67 18.43 -4.19
CA PRO A 88 7.07 18.20 -4.54
C PRO A 88 7.50 18.92 -5.83
N THR A 89 6.67 18.90 -6.87
CA THR A 89 6.95 19.59 -8.14
C THR A 89 6.88 21.09 -7.95
N GLU A 90 5.88 21.60 -7.23
CA GLU A 90 5.74 23.03 -6.95
C GLU A 90 6.91 23.56 -6.14
N ASN A 91 7.30 22.90 -5.06
CA ASN A 91 8.45 23.30 -4.24
C ASN A 91 9.78 23.27 -5.02
N TYR A 92 9.96 22.28 -5.91
CA TYR A 92 11.10 22.23 -6.80
C TYR A 92 11.09 23.40 -7.79
N ALA A 93 9.94 23.70 -8.37
CA ALA A 93 9.75 24.77 -9.32
C ALA A 93 10.02 26.15 -8.68
N ILE A 94 9.50 26.41 -7.48
CA ILE A 94 9.77 27.64 -6.70
C ILE A 94 11.28 27.78 -6.45
N LYS A 95 11.93 26.71 -5.93
CA LYS A 95 13.36 26.72 -5.63
C LYS A 95 14.22 27.05 -6.86
N ASN A 96 13.83 26.58 -8.04
CA ASN A 96 14.56 26.74 -9.28
C ASN A 96 14.06 27.92 -10.14
N LYS A 97 13.05 28.66 -9.69
CA LYS A 97 12.43 29.79 -10.41
C LYS A 97 11.96 29.41 -11.80
N VAL A 98 11.28 28.30 -11.93
CA VAL A 98 10.75 27.74 -13.19
C VAL A 98 9.28 27.42 -12.98
N HIS A 99 8.43 27.63 -13.98
CA HIS A 99 7.01 27.29 -13.88
C HIS A 99 6.81 25.77 -13.70
N PRO A 100 5.93 25.30 -12.80
CA PRO A 100 5.76 23.87 -12.51
C PRO A 100 5.32 23.04 -13.73
N ALA A 101 4.54 23.60 -14.65
CA ALA A 101 4.17 22.93 -15.90
C ALA A 101 5.38 22.55 -16.78
N VAL A 102 6.39 23.43 -16.85
CA VAL A 102 7.63 23.18 -17.62
C VAL A 102 8.43 22.05 -16.99
N VAL A 103 8.57 22.09 -15.67
CA VAL A 103 9.25 21.03 -14.89
C VAL A 103 8.53 19.70 -15.06
N THR A 104 7.22 19.70 -14.90
CA THR A 104 6.35 18.52 -15.05
C THR A 104 6.54 17.87 -16.41
N LYS A 105 6.43 18.66 -17.50
CA LYS A 105 6.59 18.14 -18.86
C LYS A 105 7.97 17.48 -19.04
N LYS A 106 9.03 18.19 -18.68
CA LYS A 106 10.41 17.67 -18.79
C LYS A 106 10.60 16.37 -17.99
N ASN A 107 10.07 16.31 -16.79
CA ASN A 107 10.21 15.13 -15.94
C ASN A 107 9.39 13.94 -16.48
N ILE A 108 8.16 14.16 -16.95
CA ILE A 108 7.35 13.13 -17.61
C ILE A 108 8.08 12.55 -18.81
N ASP A 109 8.63 13.39 -19.69
CA ASP A 109 9.36 12.94 -20.87
C ASP A 109 10.58 12.09 -20.49
N HIS A 110 11.29 12.47 -19.43
CA HIS A 110 12.44 11.70 -18.93
C HIS A 110 12.00 10.36 -18.30
N PHE A 111 10.99 10.35 -17.46
CA PHE A 111 10.43 9.12 -16.85
C PHE A 111 9.94 8.15 -17.92
N ARG A 112 9.23 8.64 -18.95
CA ARG A 112 8.78 7.84 -20.09
C ARG A 112 9.95 7.18 -20.79
N GLN A 113 11.02 7.92 -21.07
CA GLN A 113 12.24 7.37 -21.68
C GLN A 113 12.88 6.28 -20.82
N GLN A 114 12.98 6.48 -19.50
CA GLN A 114 13.53 5.48 -18.59
C GLN A 114 12.67 4.21 -18.56
N LEU A 115 11.34 4.35 -18.50
CA LEU A 115 10.42 3.21 -18.47
C LEU A 115 10.47 2.43 -19.80
N GLN A 116 10.49 3.12 -20.94
CA GLN A 116 10.62 2.50 -22.26
C GLN A 116 11.97 1.76 -22.39
N ARG A 117 13.05 2.36 -21.89
CA ARG A 117 14.38 1.81 -21.90
C ARG A 117 14.51 0.53 -21.06
N LEU A 118 13.74 0.42 -19.98
CA LEU A 118 13.65 -0.79 -19.16
C LEU A 118 12.82 -1.91 -19.82
N GLY A 119 12.18 -1.63 -20.97
CA GLY A 119 11.46 -2.61 -21.75
C GLY A 119 10.18 -3.14 -21.12
N PHE A 120 9.49 -2.31 -20.32
CA PHE A 120 8.21 -2.71 -19.75
C PHE A 120 7.12 -2.84 -20.83
N SER A 121 6.27 -3.84 -20.68
CA SER A 121 5.17 -4.11 -21.59
C SER A 121 3.92 -3.26 -21.31
N PHE A 122 4.12 -1.97 -21.01
CA PHE A 122 3.03 -1.04 -20.81
C PHE A 122 2.29 -0.73 -22.11
N ASP A 123 0.99 -0.52 -21.99
CA ASP A 123 0.19 0.09 -23.05
C ASP A 123 0.32 1.62 -22.98
N TYR A 124 1.30 2.16 -23.70
CA TYR A 124 1.57 3.60 -23.74
C TYR A 124 0.49 4.40 -24.47
N THR A 125 -0.42 3.76 -25.24
CA THR A 125 -1.55 4.43 -25.86
C THR A 125 -2.61 4.87 -24.86
N ARG A 126 -2.56 4.31 -23.64
CA ARG A 126 -3.47 4.64 -22.53
C ARG A 126 -2.81 5.49 -21.45
N GLU A 127 -1.70 6.14 -21.76
CA GLU A 127 -0.99 7.01 -20.85
C GLU A 127 -1.88 8.18 -20.38
N VAL A 128 -1.88 8.46 -19.08
CA VAL A 128 -2.57 9.60 -18.49
C VAL A 128 -1.61 10.50 -17.73
N ASN A 129 -1.95 11.77 -17.66
CA ASN A 129 -1.24 12.79 -16.90
C ASN A 129 -2.26 13.58 -16.07
N THR A 130 -2.16 13.58 -14.76
CA THR A 130 -3.13 14.25 -13.89
C THR A 130 -3.18 15.76 -14.07
N THR A 131 -2.13 16.37 -14.63
CA THR A 131 -2.10 17.83 -14.93
C THR A 131 -2.71 18.20 -16.28
N ASP A 132 -3.10 17.22 -17.09
CA ASP A 132 -3.78 17.49 -18.34
C ASP A 132 -5.24 17.93 -18.08
N PRO A 133 -5.70 19.07 -18.67
CA PRO A 133 -7.08 19.50 -18.54
C PRO A 133 -8.12 18.45 -18.96
N SER A 134 -7.82 17.60 -19.94
CA SER A 134 -8.70 16.50 -20.35
C SER A 134 -8.84 15.41 -19.29
N TYR A 135 -7.86 15.30 -18.39
CA TYR A 135 -7.90 14.41 -17.24
C TYR A 135 -8.60 15.06 -16.03
N TYR A 136 -8.10 16.22 -15.57
CA TYR A 136 -8.62 16.81 -14.33
C TYR A 136 -10.03 17.41 -14.46
N LYS A 137 -10.53 17.63 -15.69
CA LYS A 137 -11.95 17.87 -15.94
C LYS A 137 -12.82 16.84 -15.20
N TRP A 138 -12.43 15.58 -15.24
CA TRP A 138 -13.19 14.50 -14.64
C TRP A 138 -12.94 14.36 -13.13
N THR A 139 -11.77 14.74 -12.64
CA THR A 139 -11.55 14.92 -11.20
C THR A 139 -12.50 15.98 -10.62
N GLN A 140 -12.62 17.10 -11.33
CA GLN A 140 -13.56 18.18 -10.99
C GLN A 140 -15.02 17.70 -11.05
N TRP A 141 -15.37 16.94 -12.08
CA TRP A 141 -16.71 16.38 -12.21
C TRP A 141 -17.05 15.42 -11.04
N ILE A 142 -16.15 14.55 -10.65
CA ILE A 142 -16.36 13.67 -9.48
C ILE A 142 -16.52 14.50 -8.22
N PHE A 143 -15.73 15.57 -8.05
CA PHE A 143 -15.91 16.47 -6.91
C PHE A 143 -17.29 17.11 -6.89
N LEU A 144 -17.83 17.55 -8.04
CA LEU A 144 -19.19 18.08 -8.13
C LEU A 144 -20.23 17.02 -7.71
N LYS A 145 -20.05 15.78 -8.12
CA LYS A 145 -20.94 14.68 -7.68
C LYS A 145 -20.85 14.43 -6.18
N LEU A 146 -19.67 14.51 -5.58
CA LEU A 146 -19.49 14.44 -4.11
C LEU A 146 -20.22 15.61 -3.41
N LEU A 147 -20.12 16.81 -3.97
CA LEU A 147 -20.80 18.00 -3.45
C LEU A 147 -22.33 17.88 -3.53
N GLU A 148 -22.87 17.47 -4.68
CA GLU A 148 -24.30 17.23 -4.91
C GLU A 148 -24.89 16.21 -3.91
N ASN A 149 -24.10 15.19 -3.54
CA ASN A 149 -24.50 14.14 -2.61
C ASN A 149 -24.18 14.47 -1.13
N GLY A 150 -23.76 15.71 -0.85
CA GLY A 150 -23.44 16.18 0.51
C GLY A 150 -22.23 15.48 1.15
N LEU A 151 -21.36 14.90 0.33
CA LEU A 151 -20.11 14.28 0.76
C LEU A 151 -18.95 15.27 0.76
N ALA A 152 -18.98 16.30 -0.08
CA ALA A 152 -18.06 17.44 0.00
C ALA A 152 -18.75 18.60 0.73
N TYR A 153 -18.04 19.22 1.66
CA TYR A 153 -18.56 20.38 2.42
C TYR A 153 -17.40 21.28 2.86
N LYS A 154 -17.69 22.55 3.13
CA LYS A 154 -16.72 23.52 3.64
C LYS A 154 -16.99 23.77 5.12
N ALA A 155 -15.95 23.72 5.94
CA ALA A 155 -16.05 23.95 7.38
C ALA A 155 -14.84 24.74 7.90
N GLU A 156 -15.08 25.61 8.86
CA GLU A 156 -14.04 26.25 9.64
C GLU A 156 -13.71 25.37 10.85
N MET A 157 -12.47 24.88 10.91
CA MET A 157 -12.07 23.94 11.95
C MET A 157 -10.55 23.95 12.18
N PRO A 158 -10.08 23.48 13.36
CA PRO A 158 -8.65 23.25 13.57
C PRO A 158 -8.14 22.12 12.66
N ILE A 159 -7.17 22.42 11.81
CA ILE A 159 -6.53 21.46 10.93
C ILE A 159 -5.04 21.35 11.24
N ASN A 160 -4.40 20.29 10.74
CA ASN A 160 -2.96 20.19 10.72
C ASN A 160 -2.40 21.15 9.67
N TRP A 161 -1.50 22.03 10.10
CA TRP A 161 -0.87 23.03 9.27
C TRP A 161 0.63 22.81 9.19
N CYS A 162 1.15 22.59 7.99
CA CYS A 162 2.60 22.47 7.77
C CYS A 162 3.24 23.86 7.70
N THR A 163 4.18 24.13 8.60
CA THR A 163 4.88 25.43 8.65
C THR A 163 5.84 25.63 7.47
N GLY A 164 6.40 24.56 6.92
CA GLY A 164 7.29 24.60 5.75
C GLY A 164 6.56 24.67 4.43
N CYS A 165 5.53 23.81 4.22
CA CYS A 165 4.71 23.85 3.01
C CYS A 165 3.69 24.98 2.99
N LYS A 166 3.40 25.60 4.14
CA LYS A 166 2.40 26.67 4.31
C LYS A 166 1.01 26.28 3.79
N CYS A 167 0.55 25.07 4.11
CA CYS A 167 -0.75 24.57 3.72
C CYS A 167 -1.34 23.61 4.75
N GLY A 168 -2.65 23.38 4.67
CA GLY A 168 -3.36 22.35 5.43
C GLY A 168 -2.99 20.95 4.98
N LEU A 169 -2.96 20.03 5.95
CA LEU A 169 -2.67 18.62 5.73
C LEU A 169 -3.81 17.75 6.25
N ALA A 170 -4.07 16.64 5.58
CA ALA A 170 -4.89 15.57 6.13
C ALA A 170 -4.16 14.88 7.30
N ASN A 171 -4.90 14.15 8.14
CA ASN A 171 -4.30 13.45 9.28
C ASN A 171 -3.28 12.39 8.83
N GLU A 172 -3.56 11.76 7.71
CA GLU A 172 -2.75 10.73 7.08
C GLU A 172 -1.40 11.24 6.57
N GLU A 173 -1.26 12.56 6.34
CA GLU A 173 -0.04 13.22 5.85
C GLU A 173 0.88 13.70 6.99
N VAL A 174 0.51 13.38 8.25
CA VAL A 174 1.29 13.77 9.44
C VAL A 174 1.86 12.52 10.10
N VAL A 175 3.18 12.40 10.13
CA VAL A 175 3.89 11.27 10.72
C VAL A 175 4.79 11.76 11.85
N GLY A 176 4.52 11.30 13.08
CA GLY A 176 5.33 11.71 14.24
C GLY A 176 5.32 13.22 14.53
N GLY A 177 4.23 13.93 14.21
CA GLY A 177 4.10 15.38 14.43
C GLY A 177 4.75 16.25 13.35
N VAL A 178 5.32 15.65 12.28
CA VAL A 178 5.93 16.37 11.17
C VAL A 178 5.23 16.06 9.85
N CYS A 179 5.38 16.96 8.90
CA CYS A 179 4.87 16.80 7.54
C CYS A 179 5.62 15.66 6.83
N GLU A 180 4.91 14.67 6.33
CA GLU A 180 5.49 13.55 5.58
C GLU A 180 6.32 14.02 4.37
N ARG A 181 5.91 15.14 3.73
CA ARG A 181 6.52 15.66 2.51
C ARG A 181 7.82 16.43 2.73
N CYS A 182 7.84 17.34 3.70
CA CYS A 182 8.98 18.25 3.88
C CYS A 182 9.70 18.09 5.22
N GLY A 183 9.19 17.27 6.14
CA GLY A 183 9.75 17.05 7.47
C GLY A 183 9.58 18.21 8.45
N SER A 184 8.91 19.31 8.04
CA SER A 184 8.70 20.47 8.91
C SER A 184 7.65 20.18 9.97
N GLN A 185 7.73 20.87 11.10
CA GLN A 185 6.80 20.77 12.20
C GLN A 185 5.37 21.11 11.75
N VAL A 186 4.42 20.34 12.21
CA VAL A 186 2.99 20.55 11.99
C VAL A 186 2.39 21.18 13.24
N VAL A 187 1.59 22.22 13.05
CA VAL A 187 0.90 22.94 14.12
C VAL A 187 -0.61 22.91 13.87
N ARG A 188 -1.42 23.16 14.90
CA ARG A 188 -2.88 23.34 14.74
C ARG A 188 -3.19 24.77 14.32
N ARG A 189 -4.01 24.92 13.28
CA ARG A 189 -4.48 26.23 12.81
C ARG A 189 -5.96 26.13 12.42
N VAL A 190 -6.76 27.08 12.87
CA VAL A 190 -8.19 27.18 12.45
C VAL A 190 -8.22 27.77 11.06
N LYS A 191 -8.83 27.05 10.12
CA LYS A 191 -8.99 27.46 8.71
C LYS A 191 -10.31 26.95 8.16
N SER A 192 -10.86 27.70 7.23
CA SER A 192 -11.96 27.22 6.38
C SER A 192 -11.41 26.26 5.35
N GLN A 193 -11.90 25.02 5.35
CA GLN A 193 -11.38 23.92 4.52
C GLN A 193 -12.49 23.16 3.83
N TRP A 194 -12.21 22.68 2.63
CA TRP A 194 -13.03 21.63 2.02
C TRP A 194 -12.73 20.29 2.68
N MET A 195 -13.78 19.57 2.98
CA MET A 195 -13.75 18.28 3.64
C MET A 195 -14.54 17.26 2.81
N LEU A 196 -14.06 16.03 2.75
CA LEU A 196 -14.82 14.91 2.21
C LEU A 196 -15.25 13.96 3.34
N ARG A 197 -16.55 13.61 3.38
CA ARG A 197 -17.15 12.74 4.41
C ARG A 197 -16.81 11.26 4.19
N ILE A 198 -15.52 10.93 4.17
CA ILE A 198 -15.05 9.53 4.09
C ILE A 198 -15.59 8.71 5.27
N THR A 199 -15.86 9.33 6.40
CA THR A 199 -16.44 8.67 7.58
C THR A 199 -17.78 8.01 7.30
N LYS A 200 -18.58 8.54 6.38
CA LYS A 200 -19.83 7.90 5.94
C LYS A 200 -19.60 6.54 5.25
N TYR A 201 -18.40 6.30 4.75
CA TYR A 201 -18.01 5.07 4.09
C TYR A 201 -17.18 4.13 4.98
N ALA A 202 -16.92 4.51 6.23
CA ALA A 202 -16.06 3.78 7.14
C ALA A 202 -16.43 2.28 7.24
N GLN A 203 -17.72 1.97 7.42
CA GLN A 203 -18.19 0.58 7.48
C GLN A 203 -18.04 -0.13 6.14
N LYS A 204 -18.44 0.47 5.01
CA LYS A 204 -18.28 -0.11 3.68
C LYS A 204 -16.81 -0.41 3.35
N LEU A 205 -15.90 0.49 3.74
CA LEU A 205 -14.46 0.30 3.60
C LEU A 205 -13.92 -0.89 4.41
N LEU A 206 -14.49 -1.14 5.60
CA LEU A 206 -14.14 -2.32 6.40
C LEU A 206 -14.70 -3.60 5.79
N ASP A 207 -16.00 -3.61 5.45
CA ASP A 207 -16.67 -4.78 4.92
C ASP A 207 -16.04 -5.25 3.60
N GLY A 208 -15.63 -4.30 2.74
CA GLY A 208 -14.96 -4.59 1.49
C GLY A 208 -13.65 -5.36 1.65
N LEU A 209 -12.93 -5.18 2.77
CA LEU A 209 -11.68 -5.91 3.03
C LEU A 209 -11.86 -7.43 3.17
N ASP A 210 -13.07 -7.88 3.47
CA ASP A 210 -13.36 -9.32 3.60
C ASP A 210 -13.59 -9.99 2.25
N HIS A 211 -13.79 -9.20 1.20
CA HIS A 211 -14.11 -9.66 -0.15
C HIS A 211 -12.96 -9.55 -1.16
N VAL A 212 -11.78 -9.09 -0.73
CA VAL A 212 -10.61 -8.86 -1.58
C VAL A 212 -9.40 -9.65 -1.10
N ASP A 213 -8.52 -10.02 -2.05
CA ASP A 213 -7.24 -10.70 -1.78
C ASP A 213 -6.12 -9.66 -1.55
N PHE A 214 -6.24 -8.89 -0.48
CA PHE A 214 -5.17 -7.99 -0.04
C PHE A 214 -4.28 -8.71 0.99
N ILE A 215 -2.98 -8.45 0.96
CA ILE A 215 -2.06 -8.99 1.99
C ILE A 215 -2.50 -8.54 3.39
N ASP A 216 -2.32 -9.42 4.38
CA ASP A 216 -2.80 -9.20 5.75
C ASP A 216 -2.29 -7.91 6.37
N ALA A 217 -1.06 -7.51 6.07
CA ALA A 217 -0.49 -6.25 6.55
C ALA A 217 -1.31 -5.03 6.09
N VAL A 218 -1.77 -4.99 4.83
CA VAL A 218 -2.61 -3.93 4.29
C VAL A 218 -3.99 -3.93 4.96
N LYS A 219 -4.63 -5.11 5.06
CA LYS A 219 -5.94 -5.24 5.73
C LYS A 219 -5.88 -4.78 7.18
N THR A 220 -4.85 -5.20 7.90
CA THR A 220 -4.64 -4.85 9.31
C THR A 220 -4.42 -3.35 9.49
N GLN A 221 -3.57 -2.74 8.67
CA GLN A 221 -3.32 -1.30 8.74
C GLN A 221 -4.59 -0.49 8.45
N GLN A 222 -5.37 -0.85 7.43
CA GLN A 222 -6.62 -0.16 7.13
C GLN A 222 -7.66 -0.34 8.23
N ARG A 223 -7.84 -1.55 8.76
CA ARG A 223 -8.74 -1.80 9.90
C ARG A 223 -8.35 -0.96 11.12
N ASN A 224 -7.07 -0.91 11.46
CA ASN A 224 -6.56 -0.11 12.58
C ASN A 224 -6.73 1.40 12.35
N TRP A 225 -6.54 1.87 11.12
CA TRP A 225 -6.71 3.27 10.77
C TRP A 225 -8.16 3.70 10.83
N ILE A 226 -9.06 2.92 10.24
CA ILE A 226 -10.51 3.16 10.32
C ILE A 226 -10.97 3.03 11.77
N GLY A 227 -10.44 2.06 12.53
CA GLY A 227 -10.55 1.96 13.96
C GLY A 227 -11.99 1.88 14.44
N ARG A 228 -12.76 0.93 13.91
CA ARG A 228 -14.13 0.66 14.35
C ARG A 228 -14.14 0.21 15.80
N SER A 229 -14.95 0.84 16.60
CA SER A 229 -15.20 0.48 18.00
C SER A 229 -16.68 0.42 18.29
N GLU A 230 -17.10 -0.62 19.01
CA GLU A 230 -18.46 -0.77 19.51
C GLU A 230 -18.51 -0.47 21.00
N GLY A 231 -19.54 0.24 21.42
CA GLY A 231 -19.72 0.59 22.81
C GLY A 231 -21.09 1.21 23.06
N ALA A 232 -21.15 2.12 23.99
CA ALA A 232 -22.33 2.89 24.30
C ALA A 232 -22.02 4.39 24.44
N GLU A 233 -22.96 5.22 24.00
CA GLU A 233 -23.05 6.58 24.50
C GLU A 233 -23.87 6.53 25.82
N VAL A 234 -23.33 7.17 26.84
CA VAL A 234 -23.93 7.15 28.21
C VAL A 234 -24.10 8.57 28.68
N ASP A 235 -25.29 8.86 29.21
CA ASP A 235 -25.66 10.16 29.75
C ASP A 235 -25.41 10.23 31.26
N PHE A 236 -24.47 11.09 31.66
CA PHE A 236 -24.21 11.44 33.05
C PHE A 236 -24.96 12.76 33.38
N GLN A 237 -25.93 12.73 34.29
CA GLN A 237 -26.63 13.93 34.75
C GLN A 237 -25.64 14.84 35.50
N LEU A 238 -25.64 16.15 35.24
CA LEU A 238 -24.92 17.08 36.09
C LEU A 238 -25.67 17.25 37.42
N ALA A 239 -24.93 17.17 38.53
CA ALA A 239 -25.53 17.24 39.87
C ALA A 239 -26.29 18.53 40.07
N GLY A 240 -27.59 18.44 40.47
CA GLY A 240 -28.46 19.58 40.70
C GLY A 240 -28.89 20.33 39.43
N LYS A 241 -28.64 19.83 38.22
CA LYS A 241 -28.97 20.49 36.95
C LYS A 241 -29.79 19.59 36.05
N ASP A 242 -30.66 20.18 35.23
CA ASP A 242 -31.36 19.47 34.15
C ASP A 242 -30.49 19.50 32.87
N GLU A 243 -29.25 18.96 32.98
CA GLU A 243 -28.27 18.89 31.91
C GLU A 243 -27.48 17.61 32.03
N LYS A 244 -27.13 17.03 30.88
CA LYS A 244 -26.42 15.78 30.78
C LYS A 244 -25.06 15.99 30.11
N LEU A 245 -24.02 15.30 30.61
CA LEU A 245 -22.74 15.13 29.99
C LEU A 245 -22.73 13.76 29.33
N ARG A 246 -22.78 13.72 28.00
CA ARG A 246 -22.74 12.47 27.21
C ARG A 246 -21.30 12.04 26.93
N VAL A 247 -21.03 10.78 27.19
CA VAL A 247 -19.72 10.17 26.89
C VAL A 247 -19.88 8.94 26.03
N PHE A 248 -18.88 8.67 25.20
CA PHE A 248 -18.74 7.38 24.50
C PHE A 248 -17.74 6.49 25.23
N THR A 249 -18.11 5.23 25.47
CA THR A 249 -17.21 4.24 26.05
C THR A 249 -17.28 2.89 25.31
N THR A 250 -16.14 2.25 25.11
CA THR A 250 -16.03 0.87 24.63
C THR A 250 -16.13 -0.15 25.78
N ARG A 251 -16.10 0.35 27.02
CA ARG A 251 -16.14 -0.45 28.26
C ARG A 251 -17.33 -0.05 29.15
N PRO A 252 -18.59 -0.09 28.64
CA PRO A 252 -19.76 0.21 29.48
C PRO A 252 -19.92 -0.79 30.63
N ASP A 253 -19.36 -1.99 30.53
CA ASP A 253 -19.27 -3.00 31.60
C ASP A 253 -18.61 -2.46 32.87
N THR A 254 -17.70 -1.48 32.74
CA THR A 254 -16.97 -0.92 33.90
C THR A 254 -17.60 0.34 34.49
N LEU A 255 -18.80 0.72 34.11
CA LEU A 255 -19.51 1.94 34.58
C LEU A 255 -19.59 2.06 36.10
N PHE A 256 -19.79 0.97 36.83
CA PHE A 256 -19.78 0.95 38.29
C PHE A 256 -18.43 1.37 38.90
N GLY A 257 -17.35 1.25 38.16
CA GLY A 257 -16.00 1.65 38.55
C GLY A 257 -15.60 3.06 38.11
N ALA A 258 -16.51 3.81 37.47
CA ALA A 258 -16.21 5.18 37.06
C ALA A 258 -16.19 6.10 38.30
N THR A 259 -15.01 6.64 38.60
CA THR A 259 -14.80 7.47 39.79
C THR A 259 -14.59 8.94 39.50
N TYR A 260 -14.35 9.30 38.25
CA TYR A 260 -14.29 10.67 37.76
C TYR A 260 -14.64 10.77 36.28
N MET A 261 -14.90 11.99 35.83
CA MET A 261 -15.08 12.31 34.39
C MET A 261 -13.90 13.17 33.93
N VAL A 262 -13.62 13.14 32.65
CA VAL A 262 -12.64 14.05 32.04
C VAL A 262 -13.26 14.67 30.79
N VAL A 263 -13.14 15.98 30.66
CA VAL A 263 -13.51 16.71 29.45
C VAL A 263 -12.28 17.32 28.78
N SER A 264 -12.35 17.48 27.46
CA SER A 264 -11.29 18.15 26.72
C SER A 264 -11.20 19.64 27.12
N PRO A 265 -10.03 20.27 26.99
CA PRO A 265 -9.88 21.72 27.25
C PRO A 265 -10.82 22.60 26.40
N GLU A 266 -11.24 22.11 25.22
CA GLU A 266 -12.11 22.81 24.29
C GLU A 266 -13.62 22.51 24.52
N HIS A 267 -13.96 21.68 25.49
CA HIS A 267 -15.35 21.23 25.68
C HIS A 267 -16.31 22.39 26.02
N PRO A 268 -17.49 22.51 25.36
CA PRO A 268 -18.42 23.61 25.53
C PRO A 268 -18.95 23.78 26.95
N LEU A 269 -19.00 22.71 27.75
CA LEU A 269 -19.39 22.72 29.15
C LEU A 269 -18.65 23.78 29.97
N ILE A 270 -17.34 23.97 29.70
CA ILE A 270 -16.48 24.90 30.44
C ILE A 270 -16.94 26.35 30.25
N GLU A 271 -17.19 26.76 29.01
CA GLU A 271 -17.65 28.11 28.71
C GLU A 271 -19.09 28.35 29.16
N LYS A 272 -19.94 27.32 28.99
CA LYS A 272 -21.36 27.43 29.38
C LYS A 272 -21.55 27.68 30.88
N HIS A 273 -20.69 27.08 31.70
CA HIS A 273 -20.77 27.17 33.17
C HIS A 273 -19.65 27.98 33.79
N LYS A 274 -18.96 28.87 33.04
CA LYS A 274 -17.84 29.66 33.53
C LYS A 274 -18.10 30.44 34.83
N ASP A 275 -19.32 30.97 35.01
CA ASP A 275 -19.70 31.77 36.15
C ASP A 275 -19.99 30.91 37.40
N GLU A 276 -20.16 29.61 37.25
CA GLU A 276 -20.40 28.64 38.31
C GLU A 276 -19.11 27.87 38.72
N ILE A 277 -18.08 27.91 37.88
CA ILE A 277 -16.81 27.24 38.12
C ILE A 277 -15.93 28.10 39.00
N ALA A 278 -15.77 27.71 40.26
CA ALA A 278 -15.07 28.52 41.27
C ALA A 278 -13.57 28.77 40.91
N ASN A 279 -12.93 27.83 40.25
CA ASN A 279 -11.54 27.89 39.84
C ASN A 279 -11.36 28.13 38.33
N TYR A 280 -12.28 28.84 37.66
CA TYR A 280 -12.27 29.07 36.22
C TYR A 280 -10.93 29.64 35.71
N ALA A 281 -10.27 30.55 36.46
CA ALA A 281 -9.01 31.13 36.07
C ALA A 281 -7.89 30.08 35.89
N ALA A 282 -7.83 29.05 36.74
CA ALA A 282 -6.87 27.96 36.62
C ALA A 282 -7.20 27.09 35.40
N ILE A 283 -8.45 26.85 35.10
CA ILE A 283 -8.91 26.10 33.92
C ILE A 283 -8.59 26.88 32.65
N ALA A 284 -8.82 28.20 32.62
CA ALA A 284 -8.48 29.02 31.45
C ALA A 284 -6.98 29.00 31.16
N ALA A 285 -6.12 29.13 32.18
CA ALA A 285 -4.68 29.01 32.01
C ALA A 285 -4.26 27.63 31.50
N TYR A 286 -4.87 26.55 31.97
CA TYR A 286 -4.63 25.20 31.48
C TYR A 286 -5.02 25.00 30.02
N ARG A 287 -6.17 25.58 29.61
CA ARG A 287 -6.63 25.58 28.22
C ARG A 287 -5.67 26.29 27.28
N ASP A 288 -5.13 27.44 27.70
CA ASP A 288 -4.13 28.19 26.94
C ASP A 288 -2.83 27.39 26.74
N GLU A 289 -2.39 26.63 27.74
CA GLU A 289 -1.24 25.73 27.61
C GLU A 289 -1.55 24.51 26.71
N ALA A 290 -2.72 23.91 26.86
CA ALA A 290 -3.14 22.78 26.05
C ALA A 290 -3.29 23.16 24.58
N ALA A 291 -3.74 24.38 24.27
CA ALA A 291 -3.91 24.89 22.91
C ALA A 291 -2.59 25.02 22.14
N LYS A 292 -1.45 25.09 22.84
CA LYS A 292 -0.10 25.15 22.23
C LYS A 292 0.39 23.78 21.75
N LYS A 293 -0.23 22.69 22.19
CA LYS A 293 0.17 21.31 21.90
C LYS A 293 -0.64 20.75 20.73
N SER A 294 0.02 19.99 19.86
CA SER A 294 -0.65 19.16 18.84
C SER A 294 -1.39 17.96 19.47
N ASP A 295 -2.34 17.39 18.77
CA ASP A 295 -3.04 16.16 19.22
C ASP A 295 -2.04 15.02 19.49
N PHE A 296 -0.96 14.92 18.68
CA PHE A 296 0.08 13.93 18.86
C PHE A 296 0.89 14.15 20.16
N GLU A 297 1.26 15.39 20.45
CA GLU A 297 1.94 15.71 21.70
C GLU A 297 1.05 15.46 22.92
N ARG A 298 -0.25 15.67 22.80
CA ARG A 298 -1.24 15.46 23.86
C ARG A 298 -1.49 13.98 24.14
N THR A 299 -1.44 13.09 23.13
CA THR A 299 -1.81 11.67 23.26
C THR A 299 -0.63 10.71 23.29
N GLU A 300 0.37 10.92 22.44
CA GLU A 300 1.47 9.95 22.25
C GLU A 300 2.77 10.35 22.97
N LEU A 301 3.08 11.65 23.02
CA LEU A 301 4.34 12.14 23.62
C LEU A 301 4.20 12.49 25.11
N ALA A 302 2.98 12.71 25.62
CA ALA A 302 2.76 13.10 27.00
C ALA A 302 3.06 11.95 27.97
N LYS A 303 4.28 11.93 28.52
CA LYS A 303 4.66 11.00 29.59
C LYS A 303 4.01 11.33 30.92
N ASP A 304 3.78 12.62 31.21
CA ASP A 304 3.18 13.10 32.44
C ASP A 304 1.71 13.46 32.22
N LYS A 305 0.83 12.86 33.02
CA LYS A 305 -0.60 13.23 33.02
C LYS A 305 -0.79 14.58 33.72
N THR A 306 -1.47 15.51 33.05
CA THR A 306 -1.81 16.84 33.58
C THR A 306 -3.32 17.04 33.53
N GLY A 307 -3.84 17.86 34.44
CA GLY A 307 -5.25 18.18 34.46
C GLY A 307 -5.61 19.12 35.62
N VAL A 308 -6.80 19.72 35.51
CA VAL A 308 -7.38 20.60 36.55
C VAL A 308 -8.79 20.13 36.85
N GLN A 309 -9.12 19.90 38.12
CA GLN A 309 -10.48 19.55 38.52
C GLN A 309 -11.41 20.79 38.38
N ILE A 310 -12.61 20.58 37.91
CA ILE A 310 -13.63 21.62 37.88
C ILE A 310 -14.31 21.72 39.27
N ASP A 311 -14.13 22.86 39.93
CA ASP A 311 -14.78 23.10 41.22
C ASP A 311 -16.16 23.69 41.04
N GLY A 312 -17.18 23.09 41.70
CA GLY A 312 -18.58 23.53 41.68
C GLY A 312 -19.48 22.74 40.74
N ILE A 313 -18.94 21.89 39.87
CA ILE A 313 -19.73 21.04 38.96
C ILE A 313 -19.31 19.57 39.12
N ARG A 314 -20.30 18.69 39.30
CA ARG A 314 -20.09 17.24 39.43
C ARG A 314 -21.02 16.50 38.47
N ALA A 315 -20.69 15.28 38.12
CA ALA A 315 -21.51 14.38 37.33
C ALA A 315 -22.07 13.26 38.22
N VAL A 316 -23.29 12.80 37.93
CA VAL A 316 -23.93 11.68 38.62
C VAL A 316 -23.73 10.41 37.77
N ASN A 317 -23.11 9.41 38.34
CA ASN A 317 -22.97 8.12 37.69
C ASN A 317 -24.30 7.40 37.56
N PRO A 318 -24.80 7.11 36.34
CA PRO A 318 -26.18 6.64 36.11
C PRO A 318 -26.47 5.26 36.69
N VAL A 319 -25.46 4.43 36.97
CA VAL A 319 -25.67 3.05 37.47
C VAL A 319 -25.75 2.95 39.01
N ASN A 320 -25.17 3.92 39.75
CA ASN A 320 -25.10 3.85 41.21
C ASN A 320 -25.49 5.17 41.91
N GLY A 321 -25.84 6.22 41.16
CA GLY A 321 -26.26 7.51 41.70
C GLY A 321 -25.16 8.32 42.40
N LYS A 322 -23.90 7.91 42.36
CA LYS A 322 -22.79 8.62 43.03
C LYS A 322 -22.39 9.85 42.25
N GLU A 323 -22.17 10.93 42.96
CA GLU A 323 -21.58 12.16 42.40
C GLU A 323 -20.06 11.99 42.27
N ILE A 324 -19.54 12.19 41.06
CA ILE A 324 -18.13 12.09 40.70
C ILE A 324 -17.61 13.43 40.20
N PRO A 325 -16.32 13.78 40.46
CA PRO A 325 -15.73 15.00 39.99
C PRO A 325 -15.50 14.98 38.46
N ILE A 326 -15.48 16.19 37.87
CA ILE A 326 -15.15 16.42 36.47
C ILE A 326 -13.79 17.11 36.40
N TRP A 327 -12.91 16.62 35.58
CA TRP A 327 -11.59 17.15 35.32
C TRP A 327 -11.47 17.68 33.90
N VAL A 328 -10.63 18.69 33.69
CA VAL A 328 -10.17 19.12 32.36
C VAL A 328 -8.77 18.55 32.15
N SER A 329 -8.57 17.80 31.07
CA SER A 329 -7.25 17.27 30.75
C SER A 329 -7.00 17.22 29.25
N ASP A 330 -5.76 17.44 28.85
CA ASP A 330 -5.34 17.55 27.46
C ASP A 330 -5.23 16.19 26.74
N TYR A 331 -5.25 15.06 27.46
CA TYR A 331 -5.30 13.74 26.83
C TYR A 331 -6.67 13.36 26.24
N VAL A 332 -7.72 14.13 26.56
CA VAL A 332 -9.05 13.99 25.94
C VAL A 332 -9.16 14.99 24.80
N LEU A 333 -9.53 14.50 23.63
CA LEU A 333 -9.64 15.30 22.41
C LEU A 333 -11.09 15.57 22.05
N MET A 334 -11.40 16.81 21.70
CA MET A 334 -12.73 17.20 21.21
C MET A 334 -13.07 16.52 19.87
N SER A 335 -12.05 16.11 19.13
CA SER A 335 -12.16 15.43 17.83
C SER A 335 -12.50 13.94 17.94
N TYR A 336 -12.56 13.34 19.14
CA TYR A 336 -12.90 11.93 19.34
C TYR A 336 -14.08 11.76 20.29
N GLY A 337 -15.14 11.08 19.83
CA GLY A 337 -16.36 10.87 20.60
C GLY A 337 -17.09 12.20 20.88
N THR A 338 -17.42 12.44 22.13
CA THR A 338 -18.15 13.63 22.60
C THR A 338 -17.22 14.71 23.18
N GLY A 339 -15.90 14.50 23.17
CA GLY A 339 -14.94 15.37 23.89
C GLY A 339 -14.99 15.21 25.41
N ALA A 340 -15.68 14.19 25.90
CA ALA A 340 -15.78 13.81 27.31
C ALA A 340 -15.64 12.30 27.46
N ILE A 341 -15.04 11.84 28.54
CA ILE A 341 -14.90 10.43 28.90
C ILE A 341 -15.30 10.19 30.35
N MET A 342 -15.80 9.00 30.63
CA MET A 342 -15.79 8.45 31.98
C MET A 342 -14.43 7.81 32.22
N ALA A 343 -13.88 7.97 33.39
CA ALA A 343 -12.59 7.40 33.77
C ALA A 343 -12.76 6.26 34.78
N VAL A 344 -12.12 5.12 34.45
CA VAL A 344 -12.21 3.90 35.26
C VAL A 344 -10.79 3.43 35.63
N PRO A 345 -10.16 4.03 36.64
CA PRO A 345 -8.76 3.84 36.94
C PRO A 345 -8.36 2.39 37.28
N ALA A 346 -9.25 1.58 37.81
CA ALA A 346 -8.96 0.17 38.06
C ALA A 346 -8.76 -0.66 36.77
N HIS A 347 -9.28 -0.20 35.59
CA HIS A 347 -9.38 -0.99 34.36
C HIS A 347 -8.94 -0.27 33.09
N ASP A 348 -8.36 0.92 33.18
CA ASP A 348 -7.70 1.65 32.09
C ASP A 348 -6.35 2.21 32.57
N THR A 349 -5.29 1.91 31.84
CA THR A 349 -3.91 2.27 32.24
C THR A 349 -3.72 3.79 32.32
N ARG A 350 -4.31 4.58 31.40
CA ARG A 350 -4.21 6.04 31.42
C ARG A 350 -4.95 6.65 32.60
N ASP A 351 -6.13 6.09 32.90
CA ASP A 351 -6.94 6.53 34.01
C ASP A 351 -6.27 6.15 35.36
N TRP A 352 -5.60 4.98 35.38
CA TRP A 352 -4.85 4.54 36.56
C TRP A 352 -3.66 5.47 36.86
N GLU A 353 -2.87 5.83 35.85
CA GLU A 353 -1.77 6.78 35.98
C GLU A 353 -2.26 8.16 36.46
N PHE A 354 -3.34 8.64 35.89
CA PHE A 354 -3.96 9.91 36.26
C PHE A 354 -4.48 9.85 37.72
N ALA A 355 -5.24 8.84 38.05
CA ALA A 355 -5.82 8.67 39.40
C ALA A 355 -4.74 8.51 40.47
N THR A 356 -3.65 7.78 40.16
CA THR A 356 -2.49 7.63 41.06
C THR A 356 -1.85 8.99 41.31
N LYS A 357 -1.62 9.77 40.26
CA LYS A 357 -1.00 11.11 40.37
C LYS A 357 -1.82 12.07 41.21
N PHE A 358 -3.12 12.09 41.05
CA PHE A 358 -4.03 13.04 41.69
C PHE A 358 -4.74 12.50 42.94
N GLY A 359 -4.44 11.27 43.38
CA GLY A 359 -5.01 10.67 44.57
C GLY A 359 -6.52 10.36 44.46
N ILE A 360 -7.01 10.05 43.24
CA ILE A 360 -8.42 9.75 42.99
C ILE A 360 -8.73 8.30 43.38
N PRO A 361 -9.86 8.00 44.05
CA PRO A 361 -10.20 6.63 44.41
C PRO A 361 -10.36 5.70 43.23
N MET A 362 -9.93 4.45 43.38
CA MET A 362 -10.07 3.38 42.39
C MET A 362 -11.06 2.33 42.92
N VAL A 363 -11.94 1.83 42.07
CA VAL A 363 -12.91 0.79 42.39
C VAL A 363 -12.74 -0.37 41.43
N GLU A 364 -12.34 -1.52 41.96
CA GLU A 364 -12.28 -2.76 41.19
C GLU A 364 -13.69 -3.22 40.81
N VAL A 365 -13.92 -3.42 39.50
CA VAL A 365 -15.20 -3.93 38.97
C VAL A 365 -15.02 -5.13 38.03
N VAL A 366 -13.77 -5.47 37.70
CA VAL A 366 -13.39 -6.70 37.02
C VAL A 366 -12.31 -7.36 37.84
N SER A 367 -12.58 -8.55 38.36
CA SER A 367 -11.67 -9.31 39.22
C SER A 367 -10.61 -10.07 38.42
N GLY A 368 -9.43 -10.24 38.99
CA GLY A 368 -8.36 -11.05 38.40
C GLY A 368 -6.95 -10.45 38.47
N GLY A 369 -6.82 -9.19 38.87
CA GLY A 369 -5.53 -8.47 38.99
C GLY A 369 -5.39 -7.72 40.31
N ASP A 370 -4.25 -7.07 40.52
CA ASP A 370 -3.93 -6.24 41.69
C ASP A 370 -3.93 -4.74 41.25
N ILE A 371 -5.10 -4.13 41.37
CA ILE A 371 -5.30 -2.74 40.98
C ILE A 371 -4.45 -1.72 41.80
N THR A 372 -3.82 -2.14 42.86
CA THR A 372 -2.92 -1.28 43.65
C THR A 372 -1.56 -1.09 42.98
N LYS A 373 -1.18 -2.00 42.07
CA LYS A 373 0.08 -1.97 41.33
C LYS A 373 -0.07 -1.45 39.91
N GLU A 374 -1.15 -1.87 39.22
CA GLU A 374 -1.43 -1.50 37.84
C GLU A 374 -2.92 -1.68 37.52
N ALA A 375 -3.38 -1.08 36.40
CA ALA A 375 -4.74 -1.28 35.93
C ALA A 375 -4.92 -2.74 35.42
N TYR A 376 -5.99 -3.39 35.81
CA TYR A 376 -6.35 -4.70 35.27
C TYR A 376 -7.18 -4.56 33.99
N THR A 377 -6.59 -4.81 32.84
CA THR A 377 -7.16 -4.55 31.52
C THR A 377 -7.64 -5.80 30.76
N ASP A 378 -7.56 -6.98 31.37
CA ASP A 378 -7.98 -8.22 30.73
C ASP A 378 -9.50 -8.25 30.49
N ILE A 379 -9.88 -8.44 29.22
CA ILE A 379 -11.27 -8.51 28.74
C ILE A 379 -11.73 -9.94 28.42
N VAL A 380 -10.84 -10.91 28.45
CA VAL A 380 -11.11 -12.31 28.07
C VAL A 380 -11.51 -13.14 29.29
N ASP A 381 -10.69 -13.13 30.32
CA ASP A 381 -10.89 -13.97 31.51
C ASP A 381 -11.51 -13.19 32.69
N GLY A 382 -11.58 -11.86 32.59
CA GLY A 382 -12.14 -11.01 33.65
C GLY A 382 -13.60 -11.29 33.93
N VAL A 383 -13.94 -11.34 35.24
CA VAL A 383 -15.30 -11.52 35.74
C VAL A 383 -15.72 -10.30 36.55
N LEU A 384 -16.94 -9.80 36.32
CA LEU A 384 -17.45 -8.62 36.97
C LEU A 384 -17.68 -8.83 38.48
N CYS A 385 -17.23 -7.84 39.26
CA CYS A 385 -17.46 -7.72 40.68
C CYS A 385 -17.85 -6.28 41.06
N ASN A 386 -18.38 -6.02 42.24
CA ASN A 386 -18.79 -4.71 42.70
C ASN A 386 -19.68 -3.92 41.68
N SER A 387 -20.43 -4.66 40.85
CA SER A 387 -21.18 -4.13 39.70
C SER A 387 -22.66 -4.53 39.71
N ASP A 388 -23.24 -4.75 40.89
CA ASP A 388 -24.66 -5.07 41.13
C ASP A 388 -25.14 -6.20 40.18
N PHE A 389 -26.12 -5.93 39.31
CA PHE A 389 -26.70 -6.91 38.39
C PHE A 389 -25.74 -7.49 37.33
N LEU A 390 -24.52 -6.98 37.25
CA LEU A 390 -23.48 -7.51 36.39
C LEU A 390 -22.50 -8.47 37.07
N ASN A 391 -22.58 -8.56 38.41
CA ASN A 391 -21.66 -9.45 39.19
C ASN A 391 -21.69 -10.89 38.70
N GLY A 392 -20.50 -11.49 38.59
CA GLY A 392 -20.32 -12.88 38.15
C GLY A 392 -20.41 -13.08 36.63
N LEU A 393 -20.74 -12.07 35.84
CA LEU A 393 -20.71 -12.18 34.39
C LEU A 393 -19.31 -11.99 33.84
N ARG A 394 -18.99 -12.64 32.70
CA ARG A 394 -17.80 -12.31 31.90
C ARG A 394 -17.98 -10.97 31.23
N VAL A 395 -16.86 -10.29 30.94
CA VAL A 395 -16.85 -8.95 30.33
C VAL A 395 -17.74 -8.87 29.09
N ALA A 396 -17.69 -9.85 28.18
CA ALA A 396 -18.48 -9.85 26.95
C ALA A 396 -20.00 -9.84 27.19
N ASP A 397 -20.48 -10.63 28.16
CA ASP A 397 -21.89 -10.72 28.53
C ASP A 397 -22.34 -9.48 29.31
N ALA A 398 -21.47 -8.98 30.17
CA ALA A 398 -21.72 -7.75 30.93
C ALA A 398 -21.88 -6.55 30.01
N LYS A 399 -21.06 -6.43 28.93
CA LYS A 399 -21.20 -5.36 27.94
C LYS A 399 -22.57 -5.37 27.28
N LYS A 400 -23.04 -6.52 26.83
CA LYS A 400 -24.37 -6.62 26.23
C LYS A 400 -25.47 -6.20 27.23
N LYS A 401 -25.43 -6.79 28.41
CA LYS A 401 -26.44 -6.58 29.44
C LYS A 401 -26.54 -5.11 29.90
N ILE A 402 -25.40 -4.46 30.11
CA ILE A 402 -25.40 -3.03 30.52
C ILE A 402 -25.86 -2.13 29.40
N ILE A 403 -25.50 -2.40 28.13
CA ILE A 403 -25.99 -1.58 26.99
C ILE A 403 -27.52 -1.69 26.89
N ASP A 404 -28.08 -2.91 26.99
CA ASP A 404 -29.51 -3.14 26.92
C ASP A 404 -30.23 -2.43 28.09
N TRP A 405 -29.66 -2.48 29.30
CA TRP A 405 -30.16 -1.77 30.46
C TRP A 405 -30.13 -0.23 30.29
N LEU A 406 -29.01 0.32 29.73
CA LEU A 406 -28.89 1.75 29.46
C LEU A 406 -29.95 2.23 28.46
N VAL A 407 -30.21 1.45 27.42
CA VAL A 407 -31.25 1.75 26.41
C VAL A 407 -32.64 1.69 27.03
N GLU A 408 -32.94 0.63 27.79
CA GLU A 408 -34.23 0.46 28.47
C GLU A 408 -34.54 1.62 29.43
N LYS A 409 -33.54 2.10 30.16
CA LYS A 409 -33.68 3.22 31.12
C LYS A 409 -33.64 4.61 30.47
N GLY A 410 -33.35 4.74 29.17
CA GLY A 410 -33.15 6.00 28.48
C GLY A 410 -31.94 6.80 28.98
N LEU A 411 -30.90 6.09 29.45
CA LEU A 411 -29.66 6.63 29.99
C LEU A 411 -28.49 6.50 29.01
N GLY A 412 -28.73 5.93 27.86
CA GLY A 412 -27.71 5.76 26.83
C GLY A 412 -28.22 5.02 25.61
N GLU A 413 -27.36 4.87 24.63
CA GLU A 413 -27.63 4.13 23.39
C GLU A 413 -26.42 3.32 22.92
N ARG A 414 -26.68 2.22 22.19
CA ARG A 414 -25.63 1.47 21.51
C ARG A 414 -25.02 2.34 20.41
N LYS A 415 -23.70 2.37 20.36
CA LYS A 415 -23.00 3.22 19.40
C LYS A 415 -21.80 2.51 18.77
N VAL A 416 -21.64 2.71 17.48
CA VAL A 416 -20.42 2.37 16.75
C VAL A 416 -19.72 3.68 16.40
N ASN A 417 -18.45 3.75 16.76
CA ASN A 417 -17.57 4.88 16.44
C ASN A 417 -16.38 4.44 15.61
N TYR A 418 -15.77 5.39 14.91
CA TYR A 418 -14.60 5.19 14.09
C TYR A 418 -13.51 6.20 14.47
N LYS A 419 -12.24 5.75 14.43
CA LYS A 419 -11.09 6.68 14.57
C LYS A 419 -10.91 7.54 13.33
N LEU A 420 -11.29 7.00 12.16
CA LEU A 420 -11.24 7.71 10.88
C LEU A 420 -11.91 9.07 10.97
N ARG A 421 -11.29 10.08 10.40
CA ARG A 421 -11.81 11.46 10.31
C ARG A 421 -12.19 11.76 8.87
N ASP A 422 -13.05 12.77 8.69
CA ASP A 422 -13.31 13.32 7.37
C ASP A 422 -12.01 13.85 6.77
N TRP A 423 -11.85 13.63 5.48
CA TRP A 423 -10.64 13.95 4.75
C TRP A 423 -10.52 15.46 4.51
N VAL A 424 -9.44 16.10 5.02
CA VAL A 424 -9.09 17.50 4.75
C VAL A 424 -8.65 17.59 3.30
N PHE A 425 -9.51 18.13 2.45
CA PHE A 425 -9.38 17.96 1.00
C PHE A 425 -8.75 19.15 0.29
N SER A 426 -8.90 20.39 0.74
CA SER A 426 -8.34 21.55 0.06
C SER A 426 -6.91 21.89 0.47
N ARG A 427 -6.15 22.50 -0.47
CA ARG A 427 -4.77 22.96 -0.28
C ARG A 427 -4.65 24.42 -0.68
N GLN A 428 -3.89 25.18 0.11
CA GLN A 428 -3.59 26.59 -0.15
C GLN A 428 -2.33 26.70 -1.02
N ARG A 429 -2.40 26.04 -2.19
CA ARG A 429 -1.28 25.93 -3.13
C ARG A 429 -1.77 26.19 -4.55
N TYR A 430 -0.84 26.55 -5.45
CA TYR A 430 -1.13 26.81 -6.85
C TYR A 430 -1.24 25.52 -7.66
N TRP A 431 -0.26 24.61 -7.52
CA TRP A 431 -0.13 23.44 -8.38
C TRP A 431 -1.00 22.27 -7.90
N GLY A 432 -2.27 22.35 -8.28
CA GLY A 432 -3.30 21.35 -7.98
C GLY A 432 -4.53 21.59 -8.83
N GLU A 433 -5.45 20.64 -8.87
CA GLU A 433 -6.72 20.77 -9.59
C GLU A 433 -7.57 21.86 -8.94
N PRO A 434 -8.04 22.88 -9.72
CA PRO A 434 -8.97 23.88 -9.19
C PRO A 434 -10.28 23.25 -8.72
N ILE A 435 -10.78 23.68 -7.56
CA ILE A 435 -12.09 23.24 -7.04
C ILE A 435 -13.18 23.98 -7.82
N PRO A 436 -14.09 23.28 -8.52
CA PRO A 436 -15.03 23.88 -9.48
C PRO A 436 -16.27 24.48 -8.80
N VAL A 437 -16.05 25.46 -7.92
CA VAL A 437 -17.14 26.20 -7.26
C VAL A 437 -16.84 27.69 -7.28
N VAL A 438 -17.91 28.50 -7.17
CA VAL A 438 -17.84 29.94 -7.01
C VAL A 438 -18.57 30.37 -5.72
N HIS A 439 -18.06 31.41 -5.09
CA HIS A 439 -18.66 32.04 -3.91
C HIS A 439 -19.41 33.30 -4.31
N CYS A 440 -20.73 33.25 -4.24
CA CYS A 440 -21.63 34.35 -4.56
C CYS A 440 -22.16 34.98 -3.28
N PRO A 441 -22.13 36.31 -3.11
CA PRO A 441 -22.68 36.98 -1.94
C PRO A 441 -24.20 36.71 -1.71
N HIS A 442 -24.92 36.44 -2.81
CA HIS A 442 -26.38 36.18 -2.71
C HIS A 442 -26.75 34.70 -2.66
N CYS A 443 -25.99 33.86 -3.41
CA CYS A 443 -26.33 32.44 -3.59
C CYS A 443 -25.50 31.50 -2.71
N GLY A 444 -24.48 32.02 -2.00
CA GLY A 444 -23.53 31.20 -1.26
C GLY A 444 -22.55 30.46 -2.17
N THR A 445 -22.19 29.25 -1.82
CA THR A 445 -21.34 28.37 -2.62
C THR A 445 -22.17 27.77 -3.76
N VAL A 446 -21.76 28.02 -5.00
CA VAL A 446 -22.44 27.57 -6.22
C VAL A 446 -21.50 26.71 -7.05
N PRO A 447 -21.88 25.47 -7.42
CA PRO A 447 -21.08 24.65 -8.33
C PRO A 447 -20.97 25.30 -9.71
N VAL A 448 -19.82 25.13 -10.36
CA VAL A 448 -19.65 25.46 -11.77
C VAL A 448 -20.46 24.45 -12.59
N PRO A 449 -21.20 24.88 -13.63
CA PRO A 449 -21.91 23.97 -14.52
C PRO A 449 -20.97 22.94 -15.16
N GLU A 450 -21.40 21.69 -15.29
CA GLU A 450 -20.61 20.62 -15.89
C GLU A 450 -20.15 20.96 -17.33
N SER A 451 -20.96 21.70 -18.07
CA SER A 451 -20.63 22.21 -19.43
C SER A 451 -19.42 23.12 -19.46
N ASP A 452 -19.10 23.76 -18.34
CA ASP A 452 -18.03 24.77 -18.24
C ASP A 452 -16.73 24.18 -17.68
N LEU A 453 -16.71 22.85 -17.43
CA LEU A 453 -15.50 22.13 -17.03
C LEU A 453 -14.58 21.87 -18.24
N PRO A 454 -13.28 21.92 -18.05
CA PRO A 454 -12.56 22.13 -16.77
C PRO A 454 -12.41 23.62 -16.42
N VAL A 455 -12.45 23.92 -15.11
CA VAL A 455 -11.92 25.18 -14.58
C VAL A 455 -10.40 25.12 -14.66
N LEU A 456 -9.80 25.91 -15.53
CA LEU A 456 -8.36 25.89 -15.78
C LEU A 456 -7.58 26.66 -14.72
N LEU A 457 -6.37 26.19 -14.40
CA LEU A 457 -5.39 26.98 -13.67
C LEU A 457 -4.94 28.17 -14.53
N PRO A 458 -4.81 29.39 -13.95
CA PRO A 458 -4.22 30.52 -14.66
C PRO A 458 -2.72 30.29 -14.89
N ASP A 459 -2.20 30.75 -16.03
CA ASP A 459 -0.77 30.80 -16.27
C ASP A 459 -0.17 32.04 -15.58
N VAL A 460 0.73 31.84 -14.63
CA VAL A 460 1.24 32.93 -13.79
C VAL A 460 2.73 32.77 -13.50
N GLU A 461 3.42 33.89 -13.36
CA GLU A 461 4.86 33.92 -13.05
C GLU A 461 5.14 33.79 -11.55
N ASN A 462 4.26 34.29 -10.68
CA ASN A 462 4.42 34.23 -9.22
C ASN A 462 3.29 33.41 -8.57
N TYR A 463 3.67 32.33 -7.93
CA TYR A 463 2.80 31.39 -7.24
C TYR A 463 3.37 30.94 -5.88
N GLU A 464 4.24 31.75 -5.26
CA GLU A 464 4.80 31.43 -3.96
C GLU A 464 3.72 31.40 -2.87
N PRO A 465 3.76 30.40 -1.94
CA PRO A 465 2.78 30.29 -0.88
C PRO A 465 2.89 31.49 0.09
N THR A 466 1.75 32.00 0.50
CA THR A 466 1.64 33.19 1.37
C THR A 466 1.84 32.83 2.85
N ASP A 467 2.37 33.77 3.64
CA ASP A 467 2.49 33.61 5.10
C ASP A 467 1.13 33.74 5.82
N SER A 468 0.16 34.42 5.19
CA SER A 468 -1.22 34.51 5.71
C SER A 468 -1.93 33.16 5.69
N GLY A 469 -1.44 32.20 4.88
CA GLY A 469 -2.07 30.92 4.64
C GLY A 469 -3.26 31.01 3.65
N GLU A 470 -3.37 32.08 2.90
CA GLU A 470 -4.24 32.16 1.73
C GLU A 470 -3.54 31.54 0.52
N SER A 471 -4.31 30.96 -0.39
CA SER A 471 -3.79 30.41 -1.63
C SER A 471 -3.15 31.51 -2.48
N PRO A 472 -2.04 31.26 -3.19
CA PRO A 472 -1.50 32.20 -4.18
C PRO A 472 -2.53 32.61 -5.22
N LEU A 473 -3.48 31.75 -5.58
CA LEU A 473 -4.58 32.04 -6.50
C LEU A 473 -5.47 33.20 -6.01
N ALA A 474 -5.58 33.44 -4.72
CA ALA A 474 -6.40 34.51 -4.16
C ALA A 474 -5.92 35.93 -4.57
N THR A 475 -4.64 36.06 -4.94
CA THR A 475 -4.07 37.35 -5.40
C THR A 475 -4.29 37.62 -6.89
N MET A 476 -4.78 36.62 -7.64
CA MET A 476 -4.96 36.69 -9.10
C MET A 476 -6.36 37.20 -9.43
N THR A 477 -6.55 38.51 -9.28
CA THR A 477 -7.86 39.17 -9.34
C THR A 477 -8.62 38.90 -10.64
N ASP A 478 -7.95 38.84 -11.80
CA ASP A 478 -8.55 38.60 -13.11
C ASP A 478 -9.10 37.15 -13.21
N TRP A 479 -8.47 36.19 -12.54
CA TRP A 479 -8.94 34.82 -12.51
C TRP A 479 -9.99 34.59 -11.41
N VAL A 480 -9.80 35.18 -10.23
CA VAL A 480 -10.69 34.99 -9.07
C VAL A 480 -12.06 35.58 -9.34
N ASN A 481 -12.14 36.79 -9.89
CA ASN A 481 -13.40 37.45 -10.12
C ASN A 481 -14.14 36.85 -11.32
N THR A 482 -15.40 36.51 -11.12
CA THR A 482 -16.23 35.83 -12.12
C THR A 482 -17.71 36.21 -11.93
N THR A 483 -18.58 35.62 -12.71
CA THR A 483 -20.03 35.74 -12.56
C THR A 483 -20.62 34.48 -11.95
N CYS A 484 -21.61 34.64 -11.11
CA CYS A 484 -22.34 33.53 -10.50
C CYS A 484 -23.19 32.82 -11.58
N PRO A 485 -23.01 31.51 -11.81
CA PRO A 485 -23.81 30.80 -12.82
C PRO A 485 -25.29 30.68 -12.46
N LYS A 486 -25.66 30.91 -11.20
CA LYS A 486 -27.05 30.83 -10.74
C LYS A 486 -27.82 32.14 -10.86
N CYS A 487 -27.22 33.28 -10.52
CA CYS A 487 -27.91 34.58 -10.52
C CYS A 487 -27.33 35.63 -11.47
N GLY A 488 -26.20 35.34 -12.15
CA GLY A 488 -25.51 36.27 -13.04
C GLY A 488 -24.79 37.44 -12.37
N GLY A 489 -24.86 37.54 -11.02
CA GLY A 489 -24.19 38.59 -10.26
C GLY A 489 -22.70 38.33 -10.05
N PRO A 490 -21.94 39.34 -9.52
CA PRO A 490 -20.52 39.18 -9.21
C PRO A 490 -20.28 38.02 -8.21
N ALA A 491 -19.26 37.21 -8.49
CA ALA A 491 -18.86 36.10 -7.66
C ALA A 491 -17.33 35.91 -7.68
N LYS A 492 -16.80 35.08 -6.80
CA LYS A 492 -15.39 34.73 -6.75
C LYS A 492 -15.20 33.24 -6.91
N ARG A 493 -14.23 32.81 -7.71
CA ARG A 493 -13.82 31.40 -7.77
C ARG A 493 -13.24 30.96 -6.43
N GLU A 494 -13.40 29.68 -6.11
CA GLU A 494 -12.62 29.05 -5.06
C GLU A 494 -11.13 29.12 -5.38
N THR A 495 -10.33 29.47 -4.38
CA THR A 495 -8.88 29.69 -4.56
C THR A 495 -8.01 28.56 -3.99
N ASP A 496 -8.60 27.72 -3.16
CA ASP A 496 -7.95 26.47 -2.76
C ASP A 496 -7.98 25.47 -3.92
N THR A 497 -6.97 24.60 -3.99
CA THR A 497 -6.89 23.51 -4.96
C THR A 497 -7.10 22.16 -4.29
N MET A 498 -7.42 21.13 -5.06
CA MET A 498 -7.50 19.75 -4.58
C MET A 498 -6.09 19.22 -4.24
N PRO A 499 -5.96 18.24 -3.34
CA PRO A 499 -4.69 17.57 -3.10
C PRO A 499 -4.33 16.68 -4.29
N GLN A 500 -3.05 16.32 -4.44
CA GLN A 500 -2.60 15.35 -5.47
C GLN A 500 -3.39 14.03 -5.41
N TRP A 501 -3.85 13.64 -4.22
CA TRP A 501 -4.63 12.42 -3.99
C TRP A 501 -6.00 12.42 -4.69
N ALA A 502 -6.51 13.57 -5.11
CA ALA A 502 -7.75 13.65 -5.86
C ALA A 502 -7.58 13.01 -7.25
N GLY A 503 -6.59 13.43 -8.01
CA GLY A 503 -6.28 12.87 -9.31
C GLY A 503 -5.92 11.39 -9.25
N SER A 504 -5.17 10.97 -8.23
CA SER A 504 -4.79 9.57 -8.05
C SER A 504 -5.90 8.67 -7.52
N SER A 505 -7.05 9.21 -7.08
CA SER A 505 -8.14 8.39 -6.54
C SER A 505 -9.00 7.68 -7.58
N TRP A 506 -8.83 7.95 -8.87
CA TRP A 506 -9.68 7.37 -9.91
C TRP A 506 -8.95 7.00 -11.23
N TYR A 507 -7.64 7.19 -11.33
CA TYR A 507 -6.83 7.00 -12.55
C TYR A 507 -6.98 5.61 -13.18
N PHE A 508 -7.18 4.57 -12.36
CA PHE A 508 -7.41 3.20 -12.81
C PHE A 508 -8.70 3.04 -13.63
N LEU A 509 -9.70 3.91 -13.42
CA LEU A 509 -10.91 3.98 -14.23
C LEU A 509 -10.61 4.68 -15.56
N ARG A 510 -9.83 5.77 -15.52
CA ARG A 510 -9.46 6.52 -16.73
C ARG A 510 -8.63 5.69 -17.71
N TYR A 511 -7.77 4.81 -17.20
CA TYR A 511 -7.02 3.89 -18.07
C TYR A 511 -7.91 2.97 -18.92
N CYS A 512 -9.14 2.69 -18.50
CA CYS A 512 -10.05 1.88 -19.28
C CYS A 512 -10.47 2.57 -20.59
N ASP A 513 -10.55 3.93 -20.59
CA ASP A 513 -10.96 4.73 -21.74
C ASP A 513 -10.38 6.15 -21.66
N PRO A 514 -9.04 6.30 -21.85
CA PRO A 514 -8.34 7.55 -21.52
C PRO A 514 -8.63 8.71 -22.47
N HIS A 515 -9.12 8.45 -23.68
CA HIS A 515 -9.37 9.45 -24.70
C HIS A 515 -10.84 9.86 -24.81
N ASN A 516 -11.70 9.37 -23.92
CA ASN A 516 -13.11 9.74 -23.90
C ASN A 516 -13.26 11.19 -23.42
N ASP A 517 -13.88 12.02 -24.27
CA ASP A 517 -14.14 13.43 -23.97
C ASP A 517 -15.57 13.73 -23.47
N LYS A 518 -16.45 12.71 -23.52
CA LYS A 518 -17.87 12.79 -23.14
C LYS A 518 -18.12 12.31 -21.71
N GLU A 519 -17.36 11.31 -21.28
CA GLU A 519 -17.48 10.65 -20.00
C GLU A 519 -16.08 10.41 -19.40
N PHE A 520 -15.99 10.20 -18.09
CA PHE A 520 -14.71 9.86 -17.47
C PHE A 520 -14.13 8.52 -17.95
N ALA A 521 -15.01 7.61 -18.38
CA ALA A 521 -14.76 6.39 -19.14
C ALA A 521 -16.11 5.82 -19.61
N SER A 522 -16.19 5.19 -20.78
CA SER A 522 -17.42 4.55 -21.26
C SER A 522 -17.80 3.35 -20.38
N GLN A 523 -19.12 3.16 -20.20
CA GLN A 523 -19.63 2.05 -19.39
C GLN A 523 -19.16 0.70 -19.95
N GLU A 524 -19.08 0.54 -21.27
CA GLU A 524 -18.63 -0.69 -21.91
C GLU A 524 -17.17 -1.02 -21.57
N ALA A 525 -16.29 0.00 -21.58
CA ALA A 525 -14.89 -0.20 -21.23
C ALA A 525 -14.72 -0.50 -19.74
N LEU A 526 -15.49 0.17 -18.88
CA LEU A 526 -15.49 -0.11 -17.43
C LEU A 526 -15.99 -1.52 -17.14
N ASP A 527 -17.05 -1.94 -17.81
CA ASP A 527 -17.66 -3.27 -17.65
C ASP A 527 -16.72 -4.39 -18.10
N TYR A 528 -15.87 -4.12 -19.10
CA TYR A 528 -14.91 -5.08 -19.60
C TYR A 528 -13.64 -5.15 -18.76
N PHE A 529 -13.02 -4.02 -18.44
CA PHE A 529 -11.71 -4.01 -17.79
C PHE A 529 -11.77 -4.08 -16.26
N MET A 530 -12.79 -3.46 -15.62
CA MET A 530 -12.89 -3.45 -14.17
C MET A 530 -13.49 -4.76 -13.61
N PRO A 531 -13.14 -5.11 -12.36
CA PRO A 531 -12.15 -4.50 -11.48
C PRO A 531 -10.71 -4.82 -11.88
N VAL A 532 -9.75 -4.10 -11.31
CA VAL A 532 -8.31 -4.40 -11.44
C VAL A 532 -8.03 -5.79 -10.84
N ASP A 533 -7.40 -6.68 -11.60
CA ASP A 533 -7.14 -8.05 -11.15
C ASP A 533 -5.96 -8.13 -10.17
N TRP A 534 -4.88 -7.40 -10.45
CA TRP A 534 -3.71 -7.36 -9.56
C TRP A 534 -3.11 -5.98 -9.49
N TYR A 535 -3.06 -5.42 -8.29
CA TYR A 535 -2.46 -4.14 -8.00
C TYR A 535 -1.25 -4.31 -7.07
N ASN A 536 -0.09 -3.74 -7.44
CA ASN A 536 1.10 -3.71 -6.60
C ASN A 536 1.58 -2.29 -6.33
N GLY A 537 2.00 -2.00 -5.10
CA GLY A 537 2.52 -0.67 -4.73
C GLY A 537 3.12 -0.65 -3.32
N GLY A 538 3.56 0.53 -2.88
CA GLY A 538 4.21 0.74 -1.60
C GLY A 538 3.27 0.58 -0.39
N MET A 539 3.81 0.15 0.74
CA MET A 539 3.07 0.04 2.01
C MET A 539 2.68 1.41 2.58
N GLU A 540 3.42 2.45 2.26
CA GLU A 540 3.17 3.83 2.69
C GLU A 540 1.82 4.37 2.21
N HIS A 541 1.31 3.85 1.09
CA HIS A 541 0.04 4.27 0.51
C HIS A 541 -1.18 3.57 1.10
N THR A 542 -1.00 2.63 2.03
CA THR A 542 -2.09 1.81 2.59
C THR A 542 -3.21 2.65 3.21
N THR A 543 -2.87 3.69 3.95
CA THR A 543 -3.83 4.60 4.62
C THR A 543 -4.00 5.95 3.91
N LEU A 544 -3.31 6.14 2.79
CA LEU A 544 -3.37 7.33 1.93
C LEU A 544 -4.14 7.00 0.64
N HIS A 545 -3.42 6.93 -0.49
CA HIS A 545 -3.99 6.69 -1.82
C HIS A 545 -4.95 5.49 -1.86
N LEU A 546 -4.56 4.33 -1.30
CA LEU A 546 -5.37 3.11 -1.36
C LEU A 546 -6.72 3.29 -0.65
N LEU A 547 -6.74 3.98 0.49
CA LEU A 547 -7.97 4.27 1.23
C LEU A 547 -8.86 5.28 0.48
N TYR A 548 -8.26 6.34 -0.06
CA TYR A 548 -8.99 7.38 -0.79
C TYR A 548 -9.56 6.87 -2.11
N SER A 549 -8.81 6.08 -2.86
CA SER A 549 -9.26 5.49 -4.13
C SER A 549 -10.40 4.49 -3.92
N ARG A 550 -10.37 3.69 -2.85
CA ARG A 550 -11.48 2.82 -2.46
C ARG A 550 -12.73 3.61 -2.09
N PHE A 551 -12.57 4.71 -1.35
CA PHE A 551 -13.69 5.60 -1.00
C PHE A 551 -14.33 6.21 -2.25
N TRP A 552 -13.55 6.76 -3.16
CA TRP A 552 -14.08 7.36 -4.39
C TRP A 552 -14.75 6.31 -5.27
N HIS A 553 -14.18 5.13 -5.38
CA HIS A 553 -14.76 4.04 -6.16
C HIS A 553 -16.08 3.54 -5.57
N LEU A 554 -16.16 3.35 -4.26
CA LEU A 554 -17.41 3.00 -3.56
C LEU A 554 -18.50 4.06 -3.77
N PHE A 555 -18.13 5.33 -3.77
CA PHE A 555 -19.06 6.42 -4.10
C PHE A 555 -19.56 6.32 -5.55
N LEU A 556 -18.67 6.09 -6.51
CA LEU A 556 -19.07 5.90 -7.92
C LEU A 556 -19.93 4.64 -8.11
N HIS A 557 -19.67 3.60 -7.33
CA HIS A 557 -20.51 2.40 -7.28
C HIS A 557 -21.92 2.72 -6.74
N ASP A 558 -22.05 3.52 -5.70
CA ASP A 558 -23.34 3.94 -5.17
C ASP A 558 -24.15 4.79 -6.19
N LEU A 559 -23.46 5.48 -7.09
CA LEU A 559 -24.07 6.20 -8.20
C LEU A 559 -24.42 5.28 -9.40
N GLY A 560 -24.08 4.00 -9.34
CA GLY A 560 -24.30 3.03 -10.43
C GLY A 560 -23.37 3.18 -11.63
N LEU A 561 -22.25 3.91 -11.48
CA LEU A 561 -21.29 4.20 -12.56
C LEU A 561 -20.21 3.10 -12.72
N VAL A 562 -20.03 2.27 -11.71
CA VAL A 562 -19.15 1.09 -11.74
C VAL A 562 -19.87 -0.11 -11.10
N LYS A 563 -19.66 -1.32 -11.64
CA LYS A 563 -20.38 -2.51 -11.19
C LYS A 563 -19.82 -3.16 -9.93
N ALA A 564 -18.48 -3.24 -9.85
CA ALA A 564 -17.81 -3.85 -8.71
C ALA A 564 -17.71 -2.84 -7.55
N PRO A 565 -18.02 -3.22 -6.30
CA PRO A 565 -17.90 -2.32 -5.16
C PRO A 565 -16.45 -2.01 -4.80
N GLU A 566 -15.53 -2.95 -5.04
CA GLU A 566 -14.10 -2.74 -4.79
C GLU A 566 -13.32 -2.57 -6.11
N PRO A 567 -12.41 -1.60 -6.18
CA PRO A 567 -11.66 -1.32 -7.40
C PRO A 567 -10.59 -2.36 -7.72
N TYR A 568 -10.06 -3.03 -6.69
CA TYR A 568 -8.92 -3.94 -6.78
C TYR A 568 -9.28 -5.30 -6.19
N GLN A 569 -9.02 -6.40 -6.93
CA GLN A 569 -9.26 -7.76 -6.43
C GLN A 569 -8.10 -8.26 -5.57
N LYS A 570 -6.87 -8.09 -6.05
CA LYS A 570 -5.65 -8.51 -5.35
C LYS A 570 -4.72 -7.32 -5.15
N ARG A 571 -4.20 -7.14 -3.92
CA ARG A 571 -3.23 -6.10 -3.58
C ARG A 571 -2.02 -6.71 -2.90
N THR A 572 -0.85 -6.51 -3.50
CA THR A 572 0.44 -6.89 -2.96
C THR A 572 1.33 -5.67 -2.76
N SER A 573 2.37 -5.81 -1.98
CA SER A 573 3.35 -4.75 -1.76
C SER A 573 4.77 -5.29 -1.91
N HIS A 574 5.66 -4.41 -2.33
CA HIS A 574 7.08 -4.71 -2.44
C HIS A 574 7.87 -4.10 -1.28
N GLY A 575 8.99 -4.73 -0.95
CA GLY A 575 9.94 -4.20 0.01
C GLY A 575 10.76 -3.04 -0.58
N MET A 576 11.27 -2.20 0.30
CA MET A 576 12.08 -1.04 -0.09
C MET A 576 13.48 -1.47 -0.52
N ILE A 577 14.00 -0.91 -1.63
CA ILE A 577 15.41 -1.03 -1.95
C ILE A 577 16.19 0.06 -1.20
N LEU A 578 17.14 -0.38 -0.41
CA LEU A 578 18.03 0.47 0.39
C LEU A 578 19.31 0.77 -0.39
N GLY A 579 20.03 1.82 -0.02
CA GLY A 579 21.39 2.06 -0.49
C GLY A 579 22.36 0.95 -0.07
N GLU A 580 23.55 0.90 -0.67
CA GLU A 580 24.57 -0.13 -0.37
C GLU A 580 24.99 -0.14 1.12
N ASN A 581 24.79 0.97 1.85
CA ASN A 581 25.02 1.12 3.28
C ASN A 581 23.83 0.69 4.17
N ASN A 582 22.81 0.02 3.60
CA ASN A 582 21.59 -0.39 4.28
C ASN A 582 20.71 0.76 4.82
N GLU A 583 20.84 1.96 4.25
CA GLU A 583 20.02 3.12 4.59
C GLU A 583 19.00 3.43 3.48
N LYS A 584 17.87 4.05 3.87
CA LYS A 584 16.88 4.54 2.90
C LYS A 584 17.54 5.51 1.92
N MET A 585 17.36 5.25 0.62
CA MET A 585 17.83 6.16 -0.42
C MET A 585 17.08 7.51 -0.34
N SER A 586 17.83 8.59 -0.35
CA SER A 586 17.25 9.92 -0.49
C SER A 586 18.21 10.87 -1.21
N LYS A 587 17.66 11.85 -1.93
CA LYS A 587 18.44 12.86 -2.63
C LYS A 587 19.28 13.71 -1.68
N SER A 588 18.75 13.99 -0.49
CA SER A 588 19.45 14.76 0.55
C SER A 588 20.68 14.04 1.13
N ARG A 589 20.69 12.71 1.11
CA ARG A 589 21.82 11.88 1.56
C ARG A 589 22.83 11.58 0.45
N GLY A 590 22.51 11.86 -0.81
CA GLY A 590 23.37 11.60 -1.95
C GLY A 590 23.62 10.10 -2.25
N ASN A 591 22.78 9.20 -1.72
CA ASN A 591 22.91 7.75 -1.85
C ASN A 591 21.92 7.12 -2.84
N VAL A 592 21.30 7.93 -3.69
CA VAL A 592 20.37 7.48 -4.74
C VAL A 592 21.15 6.86 -5.89
N ILE A 593 20.76 5.66 -6.30
CA ILE A 593 21.31 4.96 -7.45
C ILE A 593 20.37 5.18 -8.64
N ASN A 594 20.91 5.71 -9.73
CA ASN A 594 20.16 5.96 -10.96
C ASN A 594 20.08 4.68 -11.80
N PRO A 595 18.89 4.23 -12.21
CA PRO A 595 18.74 3.07 -13.08
C PRO A 595 19.46 3.24 -14.42
N ASP A 596 19.57 4.47 -14.96
CA ASP A 596 20.28 4.71 -16.22
C ASP A 596 21.75 4.32 -16.16
N ASP A 597 22.44 4.53 -15.02
CA ASP A 597 23.85 4.15 -14.87
C ASP A 597 24.01 2.63 -14.94
N ILE A 598 23.11 1.91 -14.27
CA ILE A 598 23.13 0.43 -14.26
C ILE A 598 22.79 -0.15 -15.64
N VAL A 599 21.79 0.43 -16.31
CA VAL A 599 21.40 0.00 -17.66
C VAL A 599 22.50 0.31 -18.68
N ASN A 600 23.20 1.44 -18.56
CA ASN A 600 24.35 1.77 -19.40
C ASN A 600 25.51 0.77 -19.23
N GLU A 601 25.77 0.33 -18.01
CA GLU A 601 26.86 -0.60 -17.69
C GLU A 601 26.50 -2.07 -18.04
N LEU A 602 25.29 -2.51 -17.67
CA LEU A 602 24.94 -3.94 -17.63
C LEU A 602 23.83 -4.35 -18.60
N GLY A 603 23.01 -3.40 -19.06
CA GLY A 603 21.79 -3.62 -19.82
C GLY A 603 20.53 -3.69 -18.97
N ALA A 604 19.37 -3.44 -19.59
CA ALA A 604 18.06 -3.43 -18.95
C ALA A 604 17.65 -4.82 -18.45
N ASP A 605 17.92 -5.87 -19.22
CA ASP A 605 17.59 -7.24 -18.81
C ASP A 605 18.38 -7.68 -17.57
N ALA A 606 19.66 -7.31 -17.45
CA ALA A 606 20.46 -7.62 -16.26
C ALA A 606 19.96 -6.82 -15.03
N PHE A 607 19.55 -5.58 -15.23
CA PHE A 607 18.93 -4.77 -14.20
C PHE A 607 17.61 -5.39 -13.70
N ARG A 608 16.68 -5.70 -14.61
CA ARG A 608 15.38 -6.33 -14.29
C ARG A 608 15.57 -7.66 -13.55
N LEU A 609 16.51 -8.49 -14.05
CA LEU A 609 16.83 -9.78 -13.44
C LEU A 609 17.34 -9.60 -12.01
N TYR A 610 18.21 -8.61 -11.78
CA TYR A 610 18.74 -8.35 -10.45
C TYR A 610 17.69 -7.82 -9.48
N GLU A 611 16.81 -6.90 -9.91
CA GLU A 611 15.67 -6.41 -9.14
C GLU A 611 14.80 -7.53 -8.56
N MET A 612 14.65 -8.61 -9.33
CA MET A 612 13.85 -9.77 -8.97
C MET A 612 14.63 -10.85 -8.22
N PHE A 613 15.96 -10.88 -8.38
CA PHE A 613 16.82 -11.92 -7.78
C PHE A 613 17.40 -11.55 -6.43
N MET A 614 17.54 -10.27 -6.11
CA MET A 614 18.27 -9.76 -4.94
C MET A 614 17.76 -10.26 -3.59
N GLY A 615 16.54 -10.83 -3.51
CA GLY A 615 15.95 -11.39 -2.29
C GLY A 615 14.45 -11.54 -2.37
N ALA A 616 13.80 -11.81 -1.23
CA ALA A 616 12.33 -11.90 -1.15
C ALA A 616 11.69 -10.56 -1.53
N PHE A 617 10.61 -10.62 -2.31
CA PHE A 617 10.04 -9.44 -2.95
C PHE A 617 9.46 -8.42 -1.96
N ASP A 618 8.92 -8.90 -0.85
CA ASP A 618 8.29 -8.12 0.23
C ASP A 618 9.28 -7.56 1.28
N GLN A 619 10.56 -7.94 1.20
CA GLN A 619 11.57 -7.52 2.16
C GLN A 619 12.33 -6.27 1.71
N ALA A 620 12.75 -5.47 2.69
CA ALA A 620 13.69 -4.37 2.46
C ALA A 620 15.11 -4.94 2.26
N ILE A 621 15.76 -4.59 1.15
CA ILE A 621 17.03 -5.20 0.74
C ILE A 621 18.01 -4.12 0.28
N PRO A 622 19.30 -4.13 0.73
CA PRO A 622 20.31 -3.23 0.24
C PRO A 622 20.70 -3.56 -1.21
N TRP A 623 20.91 -2.53 -2.01
CA TRP A 623 21.42 -2.65 -3.36
C TRP A 623 22.86 -3.20 -3.37
N SER A 624 23.18 -4.02 -4.35
CA SER A 624 24.55 -4.50 -4.58
C SER A 624 24.87 -4.49 -6.07
N THR A 625 25.76 -3.60 -6.49
CA THR A 625 26.21 -3.51 -7.88
C THR A 625 26.92 -4.78 -8.32
N ASN A 626 27.66 -5.46 -7.42
CA ASN A 626 28.30 -6.74 -7.71
C ASN A 626 27.26 -7.87 -7.95
N GLY A 627 26.13 -7.84 -7.25
CA GLY A 627 25.01 -8.76 -7.50
C GLY A 627 24.44 -8.57 -8.90
N ALA A 628 24.24 -7.32 -9.32
CA ALA A 628 23.76 -6.99 -10.67
C ALA A 628 24.73 -7.49 -11.76
N ARG A 629 26.04 -7.35 -11.56
CA ARG A 629 27.06 -7.93 -12.45
C ARG A 629 27.01 -9.46 -12.50
N GLY A 630 26.62 -10.11 -11.41
CA GLY A 630 26.34 -11.56 -11.36
C GLY A 630 25.21 -11.96 -12.29
N CYS A 631 24.12 -11.21 -12.30
CA CYS A 631 22.99 -11.40 -13.20
C CYS A 631 23.39 -11.22 -14.68
N ARG A 632 24.24 -10.24 -14.98
CA ARG A 632 24.77 -10.07 -16.33
C ARG A 632 25.57 -11.30 -16.78
N ARG A 633 26.47 -11.83 -15.95
CA ARG A 633 27.23 -13.07 -16.27
C ARG A 633 26.31 -14.27 -16.51
N PHE A 634 25.18 -14.35 -15.79
CA PHE A 634 24.19 -15.39 -16.06
C PHE A 634 23.58 -15.24 -17.47
N LEU A 635 23.18 -14.04 -17.87
CA LEU A 635 22.64 -13.78 -19.21
C LEU A 635 23.68 -14.07 -20.31
N ASP A 636 24.96 -13.75 -20.11
CA ASP A 636 26.06 -14.12 -21.04
C ASP A 636 26.17 -15.63 -21.20
N ARG A 637 25.94 -16.40 -20.13
CA ARG A 637 25.91 -17.88 -20.20
C ARG A 637 24.68 -18.38 -20.96
N VAL A 638 23.52 -17.81 -20.71
CA VAL A 638 22.27 -18.14 -21.43
C VAL A 638 22.47 -17.88 -22.94
N TRP A 639 23.06 -16.73 -23.31
CA TRP A 639 23.33 -16.38 -24.69
C TRP A 639 24.18 -17.44 -25.42
N ARG A 640 25.21 -17.96 -24.75
CA ARG A 640 26.12 -18.97 -25.31
C ARG A 640 25.48 -20.34 -25.56
N LEU A 641 24.36 -20.67 -24.91
CA LEU A 641 23.66 -21.94 -25.14
C LEU A 641 23.21 -22.13 -26.59
N GLN A 642 23.02 -21.04 -27.33
CA GLN A 642 22.69 -21.11 -28.76
C GLN A 642 23.80 -21.82 -29.60
N ASP A 643 25.05 -21.81 -29.14
CA ASP A 643 26.20 -22.47 -29.79
C ASP A 643 26.47 -23.86 -29.23
N MET A 644 25.65 -24.28 -28.22
CA MET A 644 25.81 -25.58 -27.53
C MET A 644 24.59 -26.49 -27.75
N ILE A 645 23.99 -26.42 -28.96
CA ILE A 645 22.80 -27.24 -29.27
C ILE A 645 23.22 -28.68 -29.54
N LEU A 646 22.68 -29.59 -28.74
CA LEU A 646 22.85 -31.03 -28.89
C LEU A 646 21.80 -31.60 -29.86
N PRO A 647 22.14 -32.67 -30.62
CA PRO A 647 21.18 -33.35 -31.49
C PRO A 647 20.09 -34.06 -30.64
N GLY A 648 18.87 -34.07 -31.11
CA GLY A 648 17.71 -34.73 -30.50
C GLY A 648 16.43 -33.94 -30.70
N GLU A 649 15.30 -34.63 -30.64
CA GLU A 649 13.95 -34.05 -30.63
C GLU A 649 13.41 -34.06 -29.20
N GLY A 650 12.67 -33.00 -28.82
CA GLY A 650 12.10 -32.84 -27.45
C GLY A 650 13.14 -32.65 -26.37
N TYR A 651 12.81 -33.00 -25.14
CA TYR A 651 13.73 -32.95 -24.00
C TYR A 651 14.60 -34.22 -23.97
N SER A 652 15.87 -34.08 -23.61
CA SER A 652 16.76 -35.21 -23.37
C SER A 652 16.23 -36.07 -22.23
N LYS A 653 16.38 -37.38 -22.31
CA LYS A 653 15.86 -38.30 -21.28
C LYS A 653 16.36 -37.97 -19.88
N ALA A 654 17.61 -37.54 -19.77
CA ALA A 654 18.24 -37.21 -18.50
C ALA A 654 17.63 -35.93 -17.85
N LEU A 655 17.25 -34.96 -18.65
CA LEU A 655 16.76 -33.66 -18.16
C LEU A 655 15.20 -33.53 -18.19
N THR A 656 14.49 -34.48 -18.80
CA THR A 656 13.00 -34.45 -18.84
C THR A 656 12.37 -34.18 -17.48
N PRO A 657 12.73 -34.87 -16.38
CA PRO A 657 12.12 -34.58 -15.07
C PRO A 657 12.39 -33.16 -14.60
N LEU A 658 13.64 -32.70 -14.73
CA LEU A 658 14.06 -31.37 -14.32
C LEU A 658 13.39 -30.26 -15.16
N MET A 659 13.18 -30.48 -16.45
CA MET A 659 12.47 -29.53 -17.32
C MET A 659 11.03 -29.31 -16.81
N HIS A 660 10.28 -30.40 -16.57
CA HIS A 660 8.92 -30.30 -16.05
C HIS A 660 8.85 -29.73 -14.63
N GLU A 661 9.77 -30.14 -13.73
CA GLU A 661 9.93 -29.54 -12.40
C GLU A 661 10.18 -28.02 -12.48
N THR A 662 11.04 -27.57 -13.40
CA THR A 662 11.39 -26.15 -13.58
C THR A 662 10.21 -25.35 -14.13
N ILE A 663 9.47 -25.87 -15.13
CA ILE A 663 8.29 -25.23 -15.69
C ILE A 663 7.26 -24.99 -14.57
N LYS A 664 6.93 -26.05 -13.82
CA LYS A 664 6.00 -25.96 -12.69
C LYS A 664 6.46 -24.92 -11.67
N LYS A 665 7.71 -25.06 -11.20
CA LYS A 665 8.26 -24.19 -10.15
C LYS A 665 8.29 -22.71 -10.57
N VAL A 666 8.76 -22.39 -11.77
CA VAL A 666 8.82 -21.02 -12.26
C VAL A 666 7.42 -20.42 -12.40
N GLY A 667 6.46 -21.20 -12.91
CA GLY A 667 5.07 -20.77 -13.03
C GLY A 667 4.42 -20.44 -11.69
N GLU A 668 4.57 -21.33 -10.71
CA GLU A 668 4.04 -21.14 -9.33
C GLU A 668 4.74 -20.01 -8.58
N ASP A 669 6.06 -19.90 -8.71
CA ASP A 669 6.86 -18.87 -8.05
C ASP A 669 6.53 -17.46 -8.60
N TYR A 670 6.25 -17.31 -9.89
CA TYR A 670 5.80 -16.03 -10.45
C TYR A 670 4.45 -15.61 -9.88
N GLU A 671 3.47 -16.54 -9.78
CA GLU A 671 2.16 -16.26 -9.16
C GLU A 671 2.27 -15.90 -7.68
N ALA A 672 3.24 -16.47 -6.98
CA ALA A 672 3.51 -16.21 -5.57
C ALA A 672 4.49 -15.04 -5.31
N MET A 673 4.92 -14.32 -6.36
CA MET A 673 5.96 -13.28 -6.30
C MET A 673 7.30 -13.74 -5.68
N LYS A 674 7.61 -15.04 -5.80
CA LYS A 674 8.87 -15.64 -5.38
C LYS A 674 9.90 -15.62 -6.53
N TYR A 675 10.10 -14.46 -7.11
CA TYR A 675 10.92 -14.27 -8.30
C TYR A 675 12.36 -14.76 -8.12
N ASN A 676 12.94 -14.54 -6.94
CA ASN A 676 14.31 -14.98 -6.62
C ASN A 676 14.46 -16.50 -6.71
N THR A 677 13.47 -17.27 -6.27
CA THR A 677 13.50 -18.75 -6.34
C THR A 677 13.21 -19.26 -7.76
N ALA A 678 12.34 -18.58 -8.51
CA ALA A 678 12.13 -18.86 -9.92
C ALA A 678 13.41 -18.68 -10.74
N ILE A 679 14.12 -17.56 -10.53
CA ILE A 679 15.39 -17.26 -11.19
C ILE A 679 16.47 -18.28 -10.78
N ALA A 680 16.53 -18.64 -9.50
CA ALA A 680 17.47 -19.68 -9.02
C ALA A 680 17.21 -21.04 -9.67
N ALA A 681 15.95 -21.42 -9.90
CA ALA A 681 15.59 -22.64 -10.60
C ALA A 681 16.09 -22.63 -12.05
N MET A 682 15.90 -21.49 -12.75
CA MET A 682 16.44 -21.34 -14.13
C MET A 682 17.97 -21.33 -14.16
N MET A 683 18.64 -20.72 -13.16
CA MET A 683 20.10 -20.78 -13.03
C MET A 683 20.60 -22.22 -12.84
N SER A 684 19.91 -23.01 -12.03
CA SER A 684 20.20 -24.42 -11.81
C SER A 684 20.02 -25.23 -13.08
N LEU A 685 18.95 -24.99 -13.83
CA LEU A 685 18.75 -25.64 -15.15
C LEU A 685 19.85 -25.32 -16.13
N VAL A 686 20.32 -24.09 -16.23
CA VAL A 686 21.45 -23.67 -17.05
C VAL A 686 22.75 -24.39 -16.63
N ASN A 687 22.96 -24.59 -15.32
CA ASN A 687 24.11 -25.35 -14.83
C ASN A 687 24.08 -26.80 -15.34
N GLU A 688 22.92 -27.46 -15.35
CA GLU A 688 22.75 -28.80 -15.86
C GLU A 688 22.96 -28.87 -17.37
N PHE A 689 22.53 -27.87 -18.13
CA PHE A 689 22.85 -27.78 -19.56
C PHE A 689 24.35 -27.71 -19.79
N TYR A 690 25.08 -26.90 -19.02
CA TYR A 690 26.55 -26.86 -19.14
C TYR A 690 27.21 -28.17 -18.71
N ALA A 691 26.69 -28.84 -17.66
CA ALA A 691 27.19 -30.13 -17.21
C ALA A 691 26.98 -31.23 -18.28
N ALA A 692 25.88 -31.17 -19.03
CA ALA A 692 25.55 -32.07 -20.13
C ALA A 692 26.33 -31.74 -21.43
N GLY A 693 27.12 -30.66 -21.46
CA GLY A 693 27.82 -30.18 -22.64
C GLY A 693 26.95 -29.40 -23.64
N GLY A 694 25.71 -29.08 -23.28
CA GLY A 694 24.74 -28.33 -24.08
C GLY A 694 23.31 -28.70 -23.77
N CYS A 695 22.39 -28.25 -24.59
CA CYS A 695 20.94 -28.53 -24.46
C CYS A 695 20.33 -28.85 -25.84
N THR A 696 19.18 -29.52 -25.84
CA THR A 696 18.42 -29.69 -27.07
C THR A 696 17.77 -28.37 -27.50
N ARG A 697 17.34 -28.32 -28.76
CA ARG A 697 16.64 -27.13 -29.28
C ARG A 697 15.37 -26.83 -28.48
N GLU A 698 14.61 -27.86 -28.06
CA GLU A 698 13.37 -27.69 -27.30
C GLU A 698 13.63 -27.30 -25.82
N GLU A 699 14.70 -27.81 -25.22
CA GLU A 699 15.15 -27.38 -23.88
C GLU A 699 15.53 -25.90 -23.87
N LEU A 700 16.26 -25.42 -24.89
CA LEU A 700 16.56 -23.99 -25.03
C LEU A 700 15.33 -23.18 -25.28
N ARG A 701 14.39 -23.63 -26.13
CA ARG A 701 13.11 -22.98 -26.40
C ARG A 701 12.33 -22.79 -25.11
N THR A 702 12.22 -23.81 -24.29
CA THR A 702 11.52 -23.76 -23.01
C THR A 702 12.18 -22.81 -22.01
N LEU A 703 13.50 -22.84 -21.87
CA LEU A 703 14.23 -21.90 -21.03
C LEU A 703 13.96 -20.44 -21.44
N ILE A 704 13.99 -20.15 -22.75
CA ILE A 704 13.70 -18.80 -23.28
C ILE A 704 12.28 -18.37 -22.91
N LEU A 705 11.27 -19.25 -23.06
CA LEU A 705 9.90 -18.93 -22.68
C LEU A 705 9.77 -18.60 -21.18
N LEU A 706 10.40 -19.40 -20.31
CA LEU A 706 10.38 -19.17 -18.85
C LEU A 706 11.11 -17.89 -18.41
N LEU A 707 12.20 -17.56 -19.09
CA LEU A 707 13.05 -16.40 -18.77
C LEU A 707 12.51 -15.09 -19.37
N SER A 708 11.74 -15.17 -20.48
CA SER A 708 11.30 -14.00 -21.24
C SER A 708 10.52 -12.96 -20.44
N PRO A 709 9.70 -13.29 -19.42
CA PRO A 709 9.04 -12.25 -18.62
C PRO A 709 10.02 -11.39 -17.82
N VAL A 710 11.14 -11.94 -17.39
CA VAL A 710 12.15 -11.23 -16.59
C VAL A 710 13.17 -10.51 -17.47
N ALA A 711 13.70 -11.18 -18.49
CA ALA A 711 14.74 -10.70 -19.39
C ALA A 711 14.24 -10.74 -20.85
N PRO A 712 13.31 -9.85 -21.22
CA PRO A 712 12.59 -9.99 -22.48
C PRO A 712 13.44 -9.71 -23.72
N HIS A 713 14.40 -8.79 -23.66
CA HIS A 713 15.13 -8.38 -24.86
C HIS A 713 16.08 -9.48 -25.37
N ILE A 714 16.87 -10.08 -24.48
CA ILE A 714 17.75 -11.19 -24.82
C ILE A 714 16.96 -12.41 -25.33
N CYS A 715 15.81 -12.68 -24.68
CA CYS A 715 14.96 -13.81 -25.06
C CYS A 715 14.32 -13.62 -26.44
N GLU A 716 13.82 -12.44 -26.76
CA GLU A 716 13.28 -12.12 -28.10
C GLU A 716 14.37 -12.24 -29.17
N GLU A 717 15.59 -11.76 -28.90
CA GLU A 717 16.70 -11.85 -29.84
C GLU A 717 17.11 -13.30 -30.08
N MET A 718 17.25 -14.11 -29.03
CA MET A 718 17.55 -15.53 -29.12
C MET A 718 16.42 -16.27 -29.86
N TRP A 719 15.16 -15.93 -29.61
CA TRP A 719 14.01 -16.52 -30.29
C TRP A 719 14.08 -16.32 -31.81
N GLU A 720 14.34 -15.08 -32.23
CA GLU A 720 14.48 -14.74 -33.65
C GLU A 720 15.70 -15.44 -34.27
N GLN A 721 16.88 -15.41 -33.61
CA GLN A 721 18.11 -16.01 -34.12
C GLN A 721 18.04 -17.54 -34.23
N MET A 722 17.32 -18.17 -33.32
CA MET A 722 17.09 -19.62 -33.36
C MET A 722 15.96 -20.00 -34.32
N GLY A 723 15.26 -19.05 -34.94
CA GLY A 723 14.15 -19.32 -35.86
C GLY A 723 12.96 -20.04 -35.22
N PHE A 724 12.64 -19.69 -33.97
CA PHE A 724 11.45 -20.21 -33.27
C PHE A 724 10.17 -19.51 -33.68
N GLY A 725 10.26 -18.24 -34.12
CA GLY A 725 9.10 -17.43 -34.53
C GLY A 725 9.46 -15.96 -34.66
N SER A 726 8.44 -15.11 -34.91
CA SER A 726 8.59 -13.67 -35.12
C SER A 726 8.52 -12.82 -33.83
N GLY A 727 8.24 -13.45 -32.69
CA GLY A 727 8.17 -12.78 -31.39
C GLY A 727 7.61 -13.67 -30.28
N LEU A 728 7.90 -13.31 -29.03
CA LEU A 728 7.56 -14.10 -27.84
C LEU A 728 6.26 -13.68 -27.16
N ALA A 729 5.80 -12.44 -27.38
CA ALA A 729 4.76 -11.82 -26.56
C ALA A 729 3.41 -12.60 -26.51
N ARG A 730 3.15 -13.43 -27.51
CA ARG A 730 1.91 -14.25 -27.65
C ARG A 730 2.20 -15.75 -27.77
N GLU A 731 3.45 -16.18 -27.58
CA GLU A 731 3.75 -17.61 -27.53
C GLU A 731 3.12 -18.24 -26.28
N PRO A 732 2.61 -19.48 -26.39
CA PRO A 732 1.97 -20.13 -25.23
C PRO A 732 2.96 -20.36 -24.09
N TRP A 733 2.49 -20.11 -22.85
CA TRP A 733 3.24 -20.49 -21.66
C TRP A 733 3.50 -22.00 -21.64
N PRO A 734 4.73 -22.46 -21.36
CA PRO A 734 5.05 -23.89 -21.42
C PRO A 734 4.25 -24.68 -20.37
N THR A 735 3.81 -25.86 -20.75
CA THR A 735 3.06 -26.78 -19.89
C THR A 735 3.97 -27.86 -19.32
N TYR A 736 3.60 -28.42 -18.19
CA TYR A 736 4.32 -29.52 -17.55
C TYR A 736 3.44 -30.76 -17.38
N ASP A 737 4.07 -31.93 -17.30
CA ASP A 737 3.42 -33.20 -16.96
C ASP A 737 3.98 -33.69 -15.61
N GLU A 738 3.13 -33.84 -14.63
CA GLU A 738 3.52 -34.32 -13.29
C GLU A 738 4.06 -35.73 -13.28
N LYS A 739 3.63 -36.57 -14.25
CA LYS A 739 4.16 -37.93 -14.39
C LYS A 739 5.61 -37.93 -14.88
N ALA A 740 5.94 -36.97 -15.75
CA ALA A 740 7.29 -36.84 -16.30
C ALA A 740 8.31 -36.28 -15.27
N MET A 741 7.85 -35.67 -14.16
CA MET A 741 8.73 -35.22 -13.05
C MET A 741 9.29 -36.37 -12.22
N LYS A 742 8.70 -37.57 -12.30
CA LYS A 742 9.20 -38.73 -11.54
C LYS A 742 10.56 -39.15 -12.07
N ARG A 743 11.58 -38.94 -11.24
CA ARG A 743 12.93 -39.46 -11.55
C ARG A 743 12.90 -40.98 -11.46
N THR A 744 13.34 -41.63 -12.50
CA THR A 744 13.52 -43.10 -12.49
C THR A 744 14.73 -43.51 -11.67
N GLU A 745 15.71 -42.61 -11.52
CA GLU A 745 16.95 -42.84 -10.77
C GLU A 745 17.41 -41.54 -10.11
N VAL A 746 18.03 -41.63 -8.93
CA VAL A 746 18.66 -40.51 -8.19
C VAL A 746 20.13 -40.86 -7.90
N GLU A 747 20.99 -39.87 -8.01
CA GLU A 747 22.40 -40.02 -7.67
C GLU A 747 22.58 -39.95 -6.15
N ILE A 748 23.22 -40.93 -5.58
CA ILE A 748 23.55 -40.93 -4.14
C ILE A 748 25.06 -41.04 -3.94
N GLY A 749 25.59 -40.39 -2.90
CA GLY A 749 26.98 -40.55 -2.50
C GLY A 749 27.28 -41.92 -1.91
N VAL A 750 28.34 -42.56 -2.32
CA VAL A 750 28.86 -43.83 -1.76
C VAL A 750 30.02 -43.52 -0.86
N GLN A 751 29.86 -43.87 0.39
CA GLN A 751 30.91 -43.83 1.41
C GLN A 751 31.46 -45.23 1.66
N VAL A 752 32.78 -45.32 1.86
CA VAL A 752 33.45 -46.56 2.37
C VAL A 752 34.08 -46.22 3.71
N ASN A 753 33.58 -46.85 4.75
CA ASN A 753 34.00 -46.59 6.14
C ASN A 753 33.91 -45.11 6.50
N GLY A 754 32.77 -44.43 6.10
CA GLY A 754 32.51 -43.04 6.38
C GLY A 754 33.17 -42.02 5.50
N LYS A 755 34.02 -42.42 4.52
CA LYS A 755 34.68 -41.53 3.55
C LYS A 755 34.03 -41.67 2.19
N VAL A 756 33.62 -40.57 1.57
CA VAL A 756 33.05 -40.58 0.21
C VAL A 756 34.09 -41.09 -0.80
N ARG A 757 33.71 -42.08 -1.57
CA ARG A 757 34.59 -42.76 -2.55
C ARG A 757 34.01 -42.78 -3.95
N GLY A 758 32.72 -42.49 -4.11
CA GLY A 758 32.07 -42.48 -5.41
C GLY A 758 30.62 -42.03 -5.32
N ARG A 759 29.92 -42.12 -6.45
CA ARG A 759 28.50 -41.85 -6.59
C ARG A 759 27.90 -42.93 -7.49
N ILE A 760 26.66 -43.27 -7.25
CA ILE A 760 25.87 -44.23 -8.02
C ILE A 760 24.47 -43.78 -8.25
N MET A 761 23.85 -44.23 -9.32
CA MET A 761 22.45 -44.04 -9.62
C MET A 761 21.60 -45.17 -8.96
N VAL A 762 20.55 -44.81 -8.22
CA VAL A 762 19.61 -45.78 -7.61
C VAL A 762 18.19 -45.32 -7.81
N SER A 763 17.20 -46.26 -7.75
CA SER A 763 15.81 -45.87 -7.75
C SER A 763 15.51 -44.96 -6.55
N PRO A 764 14.74 -43.84 -6.72
CA PRO A 764 14.32 -42.99 -5.63
C PRO A 764 13.51 -43.75 -4.58
N ASP A 765 12.78 -44.78 -5.00
CA ASP A 765 11.94 -45.64 -4.16
C ASP A 765 12.70 -46.85 -3.57
N MET A 766 14.02 -46.93 -3.76
CA MET A 766 14.83 -48.02 -3.23
C MET A 766 14.75 -48.05 -1.70
N THR A 767 14.29 -49.16 -1.17
CA THR A 767 14.18 -49.36 0.29
C THR A 767 15.55 -49.77 0.87
N ARG A 768 15.71 -49.67 2.19
CA ARG A 768 16.93 -50.13 2.86
C ARG A 768 17.19 -51.61 2.63
N GLU A 769 16.16 -52.43 2.62
CA GLU A 769 16.24 -53.88 2.41
C GLU A 769 16.70 -54.19 0.96
N GLN A 770 16.19 -53.44 -0.01
CA GLN A 770 16.62 -53.58 -1.37
C GLN A 770 18.10 -53.15 -1.54
N ALA A 771 18.45 -52.03 -0.92
CA ALA A 771 19.84 -51.51 -0.99
C ALA A 771 20.84 -52.47 -0.34
N GLU A 772 20.48 -53.09 0.79
CA GLU A 772 21.33 -54.11 1.46
C GLU A 772 21.53 -55.35 0.59
N LYS A 773 20.51 -55.73 -0.20
CA LYS A 773 20.58 -56.94 -1.04
C LYS A 773 21.24 -56.66 -2.43
N GLU A 774 20.92 -55.54 -3.06
CA GLU A 774 21.26 -55.25 -4.44
C GLU A 774 22.59 -54.52 -4.60
N LEU A 775 22.86 -53.49 -3.72
CA LEU A 775 24.02 -52.63 -3.88
C LEU A 775 25.36 -53.41 -3.77
N PRO A 776 25.54 -54.39 -2.84
CA PRO A 776 26.78 -55.16 -2.77
C PRO A 776 27.11 -55.96 -4.05
N GLN A 777 26.11 -56.26 -4.88
CA GLN A 777 26.26 -57.07 -6.08
C GLN A 777 26.55 -56.24 -7.34
N ARG A 778 26.40 -54.91 -7.26
CA ARG A 778 26.61 -54.02 -8.42
C ARG A 778 28.09 -53.86 -8.72
N ALA A 779 28.42 -53.87 -10.01
CA ALA A 779 29.79 -53.74 -10.52
C ALA A 779 30.44 -52.40 -10.12
N ASP A 780 29.66 -51.29 -10.19
CA ASP A 780 30.11 -49.96 -9.79
C ASP A 780 30.45 -49.88 -8.29
N ILE A 781 29.65 -50.52 -7.45
CA ILE A 781 29.91 -50.64 -6.01
C ILE A 781 31.16 -51.47 -5.73
N GLN A 782 31.31 -52.60 -6.40
CA GLN A 782 32.50 -53.46 -6.27
C GLN A 782 33.78 -52.74 -6.68
N GLN A 783 33.72 -51.90 -7.70
CA GLN A 783 34.84 -51.05 -8.13
C GLN A 783 35.17 -49.99 -7.04
N ILE A 784 34.15 -49.37 -6.42
CA ILE A 784 34.34 -48.35 -5.38
C ILE A 784 34.97 -48.96 -4.13
N VAL A 785 34.60 -50.17 -3.76
CA VAL A 785 35.16 -50.87 -2.56
C VAL A 785 36.51 -51.51 -2.84
N GLY A 786 36.97 -51.60 -4.12
CA GLY A 786 38.27 -52.18 -4.46
C GLY A 786 38.40 -53.65 -4.18
N GLY A 787 37.35 -54.44 -4.36
CA GLY A 787 37.30 -55.90 -4.10
C GLY A 787 37.26 -56.29 -2.63
N LYS A 788 37.09 -55.35 -1.70
CA LYS A 788 36.99 -55.66 -0.26
C LYS A 788 35.62 -56.22 0.07
N ALA A 789 35.57 -57.15 1.06
CA ALA A 789 34.27 -57.70 1.50
C ALA A 789 33.42 -56.68 2.26
N ILE A 790 32.18 -56.45 1.79
CA ILE A 790 31.23 -55.57 2.41
C ILE A 790 30.61 -56.28 3.61
N ALA A 791 30.82 -55.76 4.81
CA ALA A 791 30.32 -56.34 6.07
C ALA A 791 28.93 -55.76 6.41
N LYS A 792 28.63 -54.51 6.02
CA LYS A 792 27.35 -53.88 6.33
C LYS A 792 27.08 -52.74 5.35
N VAL A 793 25.85 -52.61 4.92
CA VAL A 793 25.32 -51.45 4.13
C VAL A 793 24.49 -50.58 5.05
N ILE A 794 24.77 -49.30 5.08
CA ILE A 794 23.96 -48.29 5.77
C ILE A 794 23.40 -47.35 4.68
N PHE A 795 22.14 -47.50 4.34
CA PHE A 795 21.49 -46.78 3.28
C PHE A 795 20.52 -45.73 3.85
N VAL A 796 20.69 -44.52 3.34
CA VAL A 796 19.75 -43.40 3.62
C VAL A 796 19.08 -43.09 2.28
N PRO A 797 17.77 -43.40 2.11
CA PRO A 797 17.06 -43.23 0.86
C PRO A 797 17.25 -41.83 0.26
N GLY A 798 17.57 -41.77 -1.03
CA GLY A 798 17.78 -40.53 -1.76
C GLY A 798 18.96 -39.64 -1.34
N ARG A 799 19.83 -40.11 -0.40
CA ARG A 799 20.96 -39.31 0.11
C ARG A 799 22.32 -39.96 -0.02
N LEU A 800 22.50 -41.09 0.61
CA LEU A 800 23.80 -41.73 0.65
C LEU A 800 23.73 -43.23 0.98
N CYS A 801 24.76 -43.95 0.54
CA CYS A 801 25.06 -45.31 0.97
C CYS A 801 26.44 -45.35 1.62
N ASN A 802 26.53 -45.81 2.86
CA ASN A 802 27.81 -46.05 3.53
C ASN A 802 28.08 -47.56 3.67
N LEU A 803 29.15 -48.00 3.03
CA LEU A 803 29.61 -49.39 2.98
C LEU A 803 30.69 -49.61 4.03
N ILE A 804 30.41 -50.46 4.99
CA ILE A 804 31.40 -50.88 5.98
C ILE A 804 32.12 -52.11 5.38
N VAL A 805 33.40 -51.94 5.08
CA VAL A 805 34.23 -53.02 4.53
C VAL A 805 35.28 -53.51 5.54
N LYS A 806 35.58 -54.80 5.46
CA LYS A 806 36.64 -55.45 6.25
C LYS A 806 37.91 -55.51 5.44
#